data_f6b26cd7940063ec551a489fdc4561b4
#
_entry.id   f6b26cd7940063ec551a489fdc4561b4
#
_cell.length_a   1.000
_cell.length_b   1.000
_cell.length_c   1.000
_cell.angle_alpha   90.00
_cell.angle_beta   90.00
_cell.angle_gamma   90.00
#
_symmetry.space_group_name_H-M   'P 1'
#
loop_
_entity.id
_entity.type
_entity.pdbx_description
1 polymer ?
#
loop_
_entity_poly.entity_id
_entity_poly.type
_entity_poly.pdbx_seq_one_letter_code
_entity_poly.pdbx_strand_id
1 'polypeptide(L)'
;MRHIIPLFALTVALGATAERICIDNDWRFAFGHTDPARDYGSGTEYFNYLTKAASVHNIGPYAMKFNDSTWTEVDLPHDFVADLPFAREASHSHGYNTVGYKYPETSVGWYRKVLPVAAEDSVMRLSLVFDGIFRDSRVWFNGFYLGGEPSGYTQQTYDITPYVNWGGDNVIAVRSDATLEEGWFYEGGGIYRHAWLDRKAPRHIADNSIATSFVDGPNSAVTVSGRIANRLYGVAPADNETWTLNAVLIDPQGNKAAEKTIDITSQLRRMIDRDRNHPSVIMWSVGNEEWGVEWDEKGRRIVSELRDVCHRLDPTRPMTVATSGGPMPIIPADVAGYNYIMQNPVEKYRAEYPARCAYGSEETSGCGTRGVYFDDRENGRMASLNRIPDSRDSCLNRIERGWRFYADRPWLAGLFYWTGFDYRGEPNPLEYPATGSEFGLLDYCGFPKDEAWYLKSWWTDEPVLHVFPHWNLEGHEGETIDLWVYSNMDEVELIVNGKNLGRKTMPRNGHLSWPAVYRPGSVEARGYRNGRRVMTRKVETTGQAVRAIPDYAYSKDDIQIINVSLVDSKGRTVPTACNPVTITYGNHGATPGQDCGIRLLGAGNGDPAFRGIERPAPGSNPASFTIPAFNGHAQFIIHNPHSCPVSITLSDTTSTDD
;
A
#
# COMPACT_ATOMS: atom_id res chain seq x y z
N MET A 1 37.84 -5.99 3.33
CA MET A 1 37.97 -4.58 3.75
C MET A 1 36.67 -3.88 3.37
N ARG A 2 35.92 -3.42 4.37
CA ARG A 2 34.66 -2.69 4.15
C ARG A 2 35.03 -1.27 3.75
N HIS A 3 34.80 -0.89 2.50
CA HIS A 3 34.89 0.48 2.06
C HIS A 3 33.63 1.23 2.53
N ILE A 4 33.79 2.07 3.54
CA ILE A 4 32.78 3.07 3.92
C ILE A 4 32.85 4.15 2.86
N ILE A 5 31.84 4.27 2.04
CA ILE A 5 31.67 5.41 1.11
C ILE A 5 31.16 6.58 1.96
N PRO A 6 31.90 7.67 2.08
CA PRO A 6 31.40 8.84 2.79
C PRO A 6 30.28 9.49 1.98
N LEU A 7 29.14 9.70 2.64
CA LEU A 7 28.02 10.46 2.09
C LEU A 7 28.43 11.92 1.98
N PHE A 8 28.63 12.44 0.77
CA PHE A 8 28.89 13.85 0.54
C PHE A 8 27.59 14.60 0.38
N ALA A 9 27.36 15.59 1.23
CA ALA A 9 26.27 16.54 1.09
C ALA A 9 26.68 17.61 0.07
N LEU A 10 25.96 17.71 -1.04
CA LEU A 10 26.11 18.79 -2.01
C LEU A 10 25.31 19.99 -1.51
N THR A 11 26.00 21.00 -0.97
CA THR A 11 25.38 22.30 -0.63
C THR A 11 25.52 23.25 -1.81
N VAL A 12 24.44 23.51 -2.52
CA VAL A 12 24.36 24.60 -3.49
C VAL A 12 23.85 25.84 -2.76
N ALA A 13 24.70 26.78 -2.45
CA ALA A 13 24.31 28.06 -1.91
C ALA A 13 23.83 28.97 -3.05
N LEU A 14 22.58 28.86 -3.43
CA LEU A 14 21.83 29.89 -4.15
C LEU A 14 21.16 30.77 -3.09
N GLY A 15 21.33 32.08 -3.14
CA GLY A 15 20.82 33.02 -2.15
C GLY A 15 19.30 33.19 -2.06
N ALA A 16 18.54 32.19 -2.47
CA ALA A 16 17.09 32.04 -2.21
C ALA A 16 16.79 30.57 -1.91
N THR A 17 16.31 30.29 -0.73
CA THR A 17 15.94 28.95 -0.29
C THR A 17 14.71 28.47 -1.04
N ALA A 18 14.81 27.32 -1.72
CA ALA A 18 13.62 26.57 -2.12
C ALA A 18 13.00 25.98 -0.87
N GLU A 19 11.71 26.15 -0.70
CA GLU A 19 10.96 25.63 0.45
C GLU A 19 9.77 24.84 -0.04
N ARG A 20 9.54 23.69 0.58
CA ARG A 20 8.34 22.88 0.38
C ARG A 20 7.51 22.90 1.66
N ILE A 21 6.30 23.43 1.56
CA ILE A 21 5.38 23.62 2.69
C ILE A 21 4.25 22.59 2.55
N CYS A 22 4.07 21.79 3.59
CA CYS A 22 2.92 20.88 3.66
C CYS A 22 1.64 21.70 3.86
N ILE A 23 0.61 21.43 3.04
CA ILE A 23 -0.66 22.13 3.09
C ILE A 23 -1.83 21.15 3.34
N ASP A 24 -1.57 20.07 4.06
CA ASP A 24 -2.54 18.98 4.30
C ASP A 24 -3.70 19.36 5.21
N ASN A 25 -3.50 20.30 6.15
CA ASN A 25 -4.51 20.63 7.14
C ASN A 25 -5.60 21.57 6.60
N ASP A 26 -6.74 21.63 7.27
CA ASP A 26 -7.82 22.62 7.08
C ASP A 26 -8.41 22.65 5.66
N TRP A 27 -8.61 21.50 5.05
CA TRP A 27 -9.38 21.38 3.82
C TRP A 27 -10.88 21.26 4.13
N ARG A 28 -11.71 21.65 3.19
CA ARG A 28 -13.15 21.44 3.22
C ARG A 28 -13.55 20.47 2.13
N PHE A 29 -14.40 19.51 2.49
CA PHE A 29 -14.85 18.43 1.61
C PHE A 29 -16.37 18.39 1.52
N ALA A 30 -16.88 18.12 0.32
CA ALA A 30 -18.27 17.74 0.09
C ALA A 30 -18.39 16.79 -1.10
N PHE A 31 -19.41 15.94 -1.09
CA PHE A 31 -19.76 15.15 -2.26
C PHE A 31 -20.30 16.03 -3.38
N GLY A 32 -19.93 15.71 -4.60
CA GLY A 32 -20.48 16.21 -5.84
C GLY A 32 -21.47 15.21 -6.46
N HIS A 33 -21.54 15.23 -7.79
CA HIS A 33 -22.38 14.30 -8.54
C HIS A 33 -21.72 13.96 -9.89
N THR A 34 -21.92 12.72 -10.36
CA THR A 34 -21.40 12.28 -11.68
C THR A 34 -22.13 12.94 -12.84
N ASP A 35 -23.43 13.26 -12.68
CA ASP A 35 -24.19 14.07 -13.65
C ASP A 35 -23.80 15.54 -13.51
N PRO A 36 -23.18 16.17 -14.54
CA PRO A 36 -22.78 17.56 -14.49
C PRO A 36 -23.92 18.54 -14.22
N ALA A 37 -25.17 18.18 -14.54
CA ALA A 37 -26.33 19.03 -14.28
C ALA A 37 -26.75 19.04 -12.78
N ARG A 38 -26.37 18.00 -12.05
CA ARG A 38 -26.63 17.82 -10.62
C ARG A 38 -25.41 18.07 -9.76
N ASP A 39 -24.22 18.08 -10.36
CA ASP A 39 -23.00 18.53 -9.66
C ASP A 39 -23.14 20.03 -9.35
N TYR A 40 -22.23 20.61 -8.60
CA TYR A 40 -22.28 22.02 -8.19
C TYR A 40 -22.22 23.02 -9.36
N GLY A 41 -22.80 22.69 -10.46
CA GLY A 41 -22.86 23.50 -11.64
C GLY A 41 -24.01 23.07 -12.54
N SER A 42 -24.62 23.98 -13.29
CA SER A 42 -25.64 23.63 -14.27
C SER A 42 -25.01 23.13 -15.58
N GLY A 43 -25.77 22.40 -16.41
CA GLY A 43 -25.28 21.74 -17.63
C GLY A 43 -24.56 22.63 -18.64
N THR A 44 -24.66 23.95 -18.53
CA THR A 44 -23.87 24.92 -19.30
C THR A 44 -22.44 25.08 -18.76
N GLU A 45 -22.15 24.54 -17.62
CA GLU A 45 -20.93 24.78 -16.85
C GLU A 45 -19.83 23.78 -17.15
N TYR A 46 -20.10 22.71 -17.90
CA TYR A 46 -19.03 21.87 -18.46
C TYR A 46 -18.02 22.75 -19.24
N PHE A 47 -18.51 23.79 -19.93
CA PHE A 47 -17.64 24.77 -20.56
C PHE A 47 -16.88 25.64 -19.56
N ASN A 48 -17.49 25.98 -18.44
CA ASN A 48 -16.88 26.78 -17.38
C ASN A 48 -15.80 25.99 -16.60
N TYR A 49 -15.94 24.67 -16.43
CA TYR A 49 -14.89 23.84 -15.84
C TYR A 49 -13.55 23.92 -16.60
N LEU A 50 -13.62 24.07 -17.92
CA LEU A 50 -12.45 24.04 -18.79
C LEU A 50 -11.90 25.43 -19.15
N THR A 51 -12.62 26.53 -18.83
CA THR A 51 -12.13 27.87 -19.13
C THR A 51 -11.05 28.29 -18.14
N LYS A 52 -9.91 28.70 -18.66
CA LYS A 52 -8.82 29.29 -17.87
C LYS A 52 -9.08 30.71 -17.40
N ALA A 53 -10.25 31.26 -17.70
CA ALA A 53 -10.67 32.57 -17.28
C ALA A 53 -11.76 32.46 -16.22
N ALA A 54 -11.61 33.20 -15.12
CA ALA A 54 -12.68 33.33 -14.15
C ALA A 54 -13.94 33.87 -14.85
N SER A 55 -14.96 33.01 -15.00
CA SER A 55 -16.22 33.42 -15.64
C SER A 55 -16.96 34.38 -14.74
N VAL A 56 -17.67 35.35 -15.36
CA VAL A 56 -18.61 36.21 -14.64
C VAL A 56 -19.75 35.43 -13.96
N HIS A 57 -19.99 34.18 -14.37
CA HIS A 57 -20.94 33.22 -13.76
C HIS A 57 -20.26 32.21 -12.85
N ASN A 58 -19.19 32.56 -12.21
CA ASN A 58 -18.34 31.75 -11.37
C ASN A 58 -19.08 31.38 -10.06
N ILE A 59 -19.94 30.38 -10.10
CA ILE A 59 -20.85 30.00 -9.02
C ILE A 59 -20.54 28.61 -8.40
N GLY A 60 -19.74 27.77 -9.07
CA GLY A 60 -19.39 26.44 -8.61
C GLY A 60 -18.27 26.42 -7.55
N PRO A 61 -17.93 25.25 -7.03
CA PRO A 61 -16.90 25.08 -5.99
C PRO A 61 -15.51 25.62 -6.36
N TYR A 62 -15.21 25.75 -7.65
CA TYR A 62 -13.97 26.35 -8.14
C TYR A 62 -13.94 27.88 -7.97
N ALA A 63 -15.08 28.53 -7.70
CA ALA A 63 -15.16 29.98 -7.55
C ALA A 63 -14.59 30.47 -6.22
N MET A 64 -13.87 31.60 -6.24
CA MET A 64 -13.29 32.17 -5.01
C MET A 64 -14.35 32.49 -3.95
N LYS A 65 -15.52 32.99 -4.37
CA LYS A 65 -16.61 33.44 -3.47
C LYS A 65 -17.63 32.35 -3.18
N PHE A 66 -17.39 31.12 -3.59
CA PHE A 66 -18.30 30.00 -3.26
C PHE A 66 -18.38 29.81 -1.74
N ASN A 67 -19.59 29.63 -1.25
CA ASN A 67 -19.80 29.40 0.20
C ASN A 67 -19.69 27.90 0.51
N ASP A 68 -18.59 27.53 1.14
CA ASP A 68 -18.29 26.16 1.58
C ASP A 68 -18.44 25.97 3.11
N SER A 69 -19.12 26.90 3.79
CA SER A 69 -19.25 26.90 5.26
C SER A 69 -19.97 25.65 5.82
N THR A 70 -20.73 24.95 4.98
CA THR A 70 -21.46 23.72 5.36
C THR A 70 -20.67 22.45 5.01
N TRP A 71 -19.51 22.58 4.40
CA TRP A 71 -18.68 21.44 4.04
C TRP A 71 -17.94 20.90 5.24
N THR A 72 -17.65 19.62 5.23
CA THR A 72 -16.89 18.94 6.29
C THR A 72 -15.44 19.38 6.28
N GLU A 73 -14.87 19.69 7.43
CA GLU A 73 -13.44 19.92 7.59
C GLU A 73 -12.70 18.58 7.59
N VAL A 74 -11.64 18.48 6.78
CA VAL A 74 -10.82 17.28 6.65
C VAL A 74 -9.35 17.66 6.54
N ASP A 75 -8.48 16.80 7.03
CA ASP A 75 -7.04 16.85 6.77
C ASP A 75 -6.66 15.80 5.72
N LEU A 76 -5.63 16.08 4.93
CA LEU A 76 -5.05 15.11 3.99
C LEU A 76 -3.99 14.25 4.72
N PRO A 77 -3.77 13.04 4.26
CA PRO A 77 -4.48 12.30 3.20
C PRO A 77 -5.94 12.01 3.53
N HIS A 78 -6.84 12.17 2.55
CA HIS A 78 -8.26 11.91 2.73
C HIS A 78 -8.80 11.06 1.57
N ASP A 79 -9.35 9.90 1.91
CA ASP A 79 -10.03 8.98 1.01
C ASP A 79 -11.51 8.91 1.40
N PHE A 80 -12.36 9.54 0.59
CA PHE A 80 -13.78 9.60 0.90
C PHE A 80 -14.52 8.27 0.67
N VAL A 81 -13.95 7.36 -0.10
CA VAL A 81 -14.56 6.04 -0.35
C VAL A 81 -14.43 5.15 0.89
N ALA A 82 -13.36 5.32 1.67
CA ALA A 82 -13.13 4.52 2.87
C ALA A 82 -14.23 4.68 3.94
N ASP A 83 -14.95 5.79 3.94
CA ASP A 83 -16.03 6.07 4.88
C ASP A 83 -17.43 5.71 4.34
N LEU A 84 -17.51 5.25 3.08
CA LEU A 84 -18.78 4.88 2.46
C LEU A 84 -19.32 3.55 3.01
N PRO A 85 -20.63 3.40 3.12
CA PRO A 85 -21.24 2.15 3.54
C PRO A 85 -21.02 1.04 2.50
N PHE A 86 -21.07 -0.19 2.97
CA PHE A 86 -21.06 -1.37 2.11
C PHE A 86 -22.48 -1.74 1.69
N ALA A 87 -22.63 -2.13 0.41
CA ALA A 87 -23.89 -2.60 -0.12
C ALA A 87 -23.67 -3.84 -1.02
N ARG A 88 -24.51 -4.86 -0.84
CA ARG A 88 -24.44 -6.13 -1.60
C ARG A 88 -24.50 -5.90 -3.13
N GLU A 89 -25.19 -4.85 -3.54
CA GLU A 89 -25.40 -4.50 -4.95
C GLU A 89 -24.27 -3.64 -5.54
N ALA A 90 -23.33 -3.23 -4.70
CA ALA A 90 -22.14 -2.47 -5.14
C ALA A 90 -21.13 -3.40 -5.84
N SER A 91 -20.06 -2.82 -6.36
CA SER A 91 -19.05 -3.58 -7.09
C SER A 91 -18.31 -4.57 -6.17
N HIS A 92 -18.33 -5.84 -6.58
CA HIS A 92 -17.54 -6.90 -5.95
C HIS A 92 -16.03 -6.57 -6.00
N SER A 93 -15.55 -6.09 -7.13
CA SER A 93 -14.13 -5.75 -7.32
C SER A 93 -13.66 -4.68 -6.35
N HIS A 94 -14.50 -3.70 -6.04
CA HIS A 94 -14.21 -2.63 -5.09
C HIS A 94 -14.58 -2.98 -3.63
N GLY A 95 -14.85 -4.24 -3.32
CA GLY A 95 -15.15 -4.66 -1.96
C GLY A 95 -16.50 -4.15 -1.45
N TYR A 96 -17.47 -3.94 -2.36
CA TYR A 96 -18.84 -3.54 -2.05
C TYR A 96 -19.03 -2.16 -1.43
N ASN A 97 -18.07 -1.24 -1.55
CA ASN A 97 -18.28 0.17 -1.22
C ASN A 97 -19.29 0.81 -2.20
N THR A 98 -20.09 1.77 -1.68
CA THR A 98 -21.12 2.45 -2.47
C THR A 98 -20.50 3.57 -3.33
N VAL A 99 -19.69 3.18 -4.31
CA VAL A 99 -18.99 4.01 -5.29
C VAL A 99 -19.21 3.45 -6.70
N GLY A 100 -18.99 4.25 -7.73
CA GLY A 100 -19.15 3.85 -9.12
C GLY A 100 -20.47 4.33 -9.75
N TYR A 101 -20.75 3.92 -10.97
CA TYR A 101 -21.91 4.40 -11.77
C TYR A 101 -23.28 4.21 -11.10
N LYS A 102 -23.40 3.25 -10.19
CA LYS A 102 -24.65 3.02 -9.44
C LYS A 102 -24.86 4.01 -8.30
N TYR A 103 -23.83 4.72 -7.91
CA TYR A 103 -23.80 5.61 -6.74
C TYR A 103 -23.28 6.99 -7.12
N PRO A 104 -24.00 7.71 -8.00
CA PRO A 104 -23.52 8.98 -8.54
C PRO A 104 -23.35 10.09 -7.51
N GLU A 105 -24.04 10.00 -6.38
CA GLU A 105 -23.99 10.98 -5.28
C GLU A 105 -22.77 10.83 -4.37
N THR A 106 -22.09 9.69 -4.41
CA THR A 106 -20.94 9.38 -3.53
C THR A 106 -19.65 9.10 -4.30
N SER A 107 -19.68 9.19 -5.62
CA SER A 107 -18.54 8.87 -6.46
C SER A 107 -17.68 10.07 -6.84
N VAL A 108 -18.14 11.30 -6.56
CA VAL A 108 -17.41 12.52 -6.83
C VAL A 108 -17.17 13.27 -5.54
N GLY A 109 -15.93 13.68 -5.32
CA GLY A 109 -15.52 14.50 -4.18
C GLY A 109 -15.01 15.87 -4.61
N TRP A 110 -15.45 16.91 -3.93
CA TRP A 110 -14.93 18.26 -4.03
C TRP A 110 -14.14 18.63 -2.80
N TYR A 111 -12.98 19.23 -3.00
CA TYR A 111 -12.11 19.76 -1.96
C TYR A 111 -11.87 21.23 -2.18
N ARG A 112 -11.84 22.01 -1.10
CA ARG A 112 -11.50 23.42 -1.11
C ARG A 112 -10.55 23.77 0.02
N LYS A 113 -9.63 24.70 -0.23
CA LYS A 113 -8.75 25.25 0.79
C LYS A 113 -8.51 26.72 0.53
N VAL A 114 -8.59 27.51 1.59
CA VAL A 114 -8.09 28.89 1.58
C VAL A 114 -6.60 28.88 1.90
N LEU A 115 -5.81 29.48 1.03
CA LEU A 115 -4.36 29.56 1.14
C LEU A 115 -3.93 31.04 1.19
N PRO A 116 -3.58 31.58 2.37
CA PRO A 116 -2.97 32.91 2.45
C PRO A 116 -1.56 32.89 1.86
N VAL A 117 -1.26 33.86 1.02
CA VAL A 117 0.07 34.02 0.41
C VAL A 117 0.60 35.42 0.72
N ALA A 118 1.80 35.50 1.25
CA ALA A 118 2.42 36.74 1.65
C ALA A 118 2.78 37.62 0.44
N ALA A 119 2.75 38.95 0.61
CA ALA A 119 3.06 39.90 -0.46
C ALA A 119 4.55 39.84 -0.89
N GLU A 120 5.44 39.55 0.05
CA GLU A 120 6.87 39.36 -0.18
C GLU A 120 7.20 38.17 -1.08
N ASP A 121 6.29 37.17 -1.17
CA ASP A 121 6.47 36.03 -2.05
C ASP A 121 6.28 36.35 -3.55
N SER A 122 5.87 37.55 -3.89
CA SER A 122 5.69 38.00 -5.28
C SER A 122 6.94 37.89 -6.16
N VAL A 123 8.13 37.82 -5.52
CA VAL A 123 9.39 37.58 -6.21
C VAL A 123 9.72 36.11 -6.42
N MET A 124 8.91 35.21 -5.84
CA MET A 124 9.09 33.76 -5.90
C MET A 124 8.25 33.11 -7.02
N ARG A 125 8.52 31.85 -7.26
CA ARG A 125 7.69 30.95 -8.05
C ARG A 125 6.96 30.02 -7.10
N LEU A 126 5.66 29.95 -7.27
CA LEU A 126 4.79 29.09 -6.47
C LEU A 126 4.20 27.99 -7.32
N SER A 127 4.29 26.76 -6.84
CA SER A 127 3.65 25.61 -7.47
C SER A 127 2.85 24.82 -6.43
N LEU A 128 1.66 24.38 -6.81
CA LEU A 128 0.94 23.34 -6.08
C LEU A 128 1.43 21.98 -6.53
N VAL A 129 1.71 21.10 -5.59
CA VAL A 129 2.09 19.71 -5.87
C VAL A 129 1.17 18.79 -5.11
N PHE A 130 0.54 17.86 -5.81
CA PHE A 130 -0.24 16.77 -5.22
C PHE A 130 0.49 15.46 -5.50
N ASP A 131 0.82 14.71 -4.47
CA ASP A 131 1.51 13.42 -4.63
C ASP A 131 0.60 12.34 -5.21
N GLY A 132 -0.72 12.49 -5.09
CA GLY A 132 -1.73 11.66 -5.71
C GLY A 132 -3.15 12.11 -5.39
N ILE A 133 -3.99 12.16 -6.42
CA ILE A 133 -5.44 12.39 -6.32
C ILE A 133 -6.12 11.25 -7.09
N PHE A 134 -6.86 10.41 -6.43
CA PHE A 134 -7.59 9.33 -7.10
C PHE A 134 -9.03 9.75 -7.32
N ARG A 135 -9.54 9.81 -8.53
CA ARG A 135 -8.89 9.82 -9.86
C ARG A 135 -9.59 10.86 -10.72
N ASP A 136 -9.30 10.91 -12.02
CA ASP A 136 -9.87 11.87 -12.99
C ASP A 136 -10.00 13.28 -12.38
N SER A 137 -8.89 13.72 -11.82
CA SER A 137 -8.83 14.95 -11.02
C SER A 137 -8.88 16.19 -11.89
N ARG A 138 -9.45 17.25 -11.35
CA ARG A 138 -9.44 18.59 -11.92
C ARG A 138 -9.09 19.60 -10.84
N VAL A 139 -8.19 20.53 -11.16
CA VAL A 139 -7.63 21.47 -10.20
C VAL A 139 -7.82 22.90 -10.68
N TRP A 140 -8.28 23.75 -9.78
CA TRP A 140 -8.42 25.20 -9.99
C TRP A 140 -7.70 25.97 -8.90
N PHE A 141 -7.25 27.15 -9.25
CA PHE A 141 -6.69 28.13 -8.34
C PHE A 141 -7.30 29.50 -8.63
N ASN A 142 -7.92 30.10 -7.63
CA ASN A 142 -8.63 31.38 -7.75
C ASN A 142 -9.68 31.41 -8.91
N GLY A 143 -10.31 30.27 -9.16
CA GLY A 143 -11.27 30.11 -10.26
C GLY A 143 -10.66 29.82 -11.63
N PHE A 144 -9.33 29.84 -11.77
CA PHE A 144 -8.64 29.47 -13.00
C PHE A 144 -8.39 27.97 -13.06
N TYR A 145 -8.80 27.32 -14.13
CA TYR A 145 -8.54 25.91 -14.36
C TYR A 145 -7.05 25.69 -14.67
N LEU A 146 -6.36 24.94 -13.82
CA LEU A 146 -4.93 24.64 -13.96
C LEU A 146 -4.68 23.41 -14.84
N GLY A 147 -5.57 22.42 -14.77
CA GLY A 147 -5.43 21.17 -15.48
C GLY A 147 -6.13 20.01 -14.73
N GLY A 148 -5.94 18.82 -15.25
CA GLY A 148 -6.42 17.58 -14.64
C GLY A 148 -5.57 16.39 -15.02
N GLU A 149 -5.76 15.30 -14.33
CA GLU A 149 -5.02 14.05 -14.51
C GLU A 149 -5.98 12.88 -14.39
N PRO A 150 -6.12 12.04 -15.42
CA PRO A 150 -6.98 10.86 -15.34
C PRO A 150 -6.42 9.78 -14.43
N SER A 151 -5.09 9.64 -14.33
CA SER A 151 -4.45 8.64 -13.47
C SER A 151 -4.49 9.07 -12.00
N GLY A 152 -4.91 8.15 -11.13
CA GLY A 152 -4.88 8.36 -9.68
C GLY A 152 -3.49 8.28 -9.06
N TYR A 153 -2.50 7.72 -9.77
CA TYR A 153 -1.21 7.33 -9.17
C TYR A 153 -0.07 8.31 -9.46
N THR A 154 -0.29 9.30 -10.31
CA THR A 154 0.76 10.23 -10.73
C THR A 154 0.78 11.49 -9.89
N GLN A 155 2.00 11.96 -9.56
CA GLN A 155 2.20 13.27 -8.97
C GLN A 155 1.81 14.35 -9.98
N GLN A 156 1.08 15.36 -9.51
CA GLN A 156 0.61 16.49 -10.28
C GLN A 156 1.29 17.77 -9.78
N THR A 157 1.79 18.60 -10.70
CA THR A 157 2.44 19.87 -10.35
C THR A 157 1.89 21.00 -11.22
N TYR A 158 1.44 22.07 -10.58
CA TYR A 158 0.79 23.21 -11.22
C TYR A 158 1.49 24.51 -10.83
N ASP A 159 2.04 25.27 -11.80
CA ASP A 159 2.55 26.63 -11.58
C ASP A 159 1.36 27.59 -11.34
N ILE A 160 1.19 28.06 -10.11
CA ILE A 160 0.13 28.96 -9.71
C ILE A 160 0.55 30.43 -9.73
N THR A 161 1.83 30.72 -9.90
CA THR A 161 2.40 32.07 -9.84
C THR A 161 1.60 33.14 -10.60
N PRO A 162 1.09 32.87 -11.84
CA PRO A 162 0.32 33.86 -12.60
C PRO A 162 -1.04 34.22 -12.01
N TYR A 163 -1.54 33.40 -11.09
CA TYR A 163 -2.91 33.48 -10.60
C TYR A 163 -3.00 33.91 -9.12
N VAL A 164 -1.87 34.17 -8.47
CA VAL A 164 -1.81 34.47 -7.05
C VAL A 164 -2.30 35.87 -6.71
N ASN A 165 -3.16 35.99 -5.72
CA ASN A 165 -3.47 37.22 -5.02
C ASN A 165 -2.39 37.46 -3.95
N TRP A 166 -1.37 38.23 -4.29
CA TRP A 166 -0.25 38.52 -3.40
C TRP A 166 -0.68 39.38 -2.21
N GLY A 167 -0.33 38.94 -1.00
CA GLY A 167 -0.72 39.61 0.24
C GLY A 167 -2.18 39.34 0.65
N GLY A 168 -2.82 38.35 0.12
CA GLY A 168 -4.20 38.03 0.39
C GLY A 168 -4.53 36.53 0.31
N ASP A 169 -5.80 36.23 0.50
CA ASP A 169 -6.31 34.87 0.42
C ASP A 169 -6.43 34.39 -1.03
N ASN A 170 -6.10 33.15 -1.21
CA ASN A 170 -6.25 32.40 -2.45
C ASN A 170 -7.07 31.15 -2.19
N VAL A 171 -7.71 30.62 -3.21
CA VAL A 171 -8.57 29.43 -3.11
C VAL A 171 -8.08 28.35 -4.04
N ILE A 172 -7.79 27.20 -3.46
CA ILE A 172 -7.57 25.94 -4.19
C ILE A 172 -8.89 25.21 -4.24
N ALA A 173 -9.27 24.69 -5.41
CA ALA A 173 -10.38 23.77 -5.55
C ALA A 173 -9.95 22.53 -6.33
N VAL A 174 -10.36 21.37 -5.87
CA VAL A 174 -10.06 20.08 -6.50
C VAL A 174 -11.33 19.27 -6.61
N ARG A 175 -11.58 18.71 -7.79
CA ARG A 175 -12.62 17.70 -8.04
C ARG A 175 -11.94 16.38 -8.33
N SER A 176 -12.36 15.34 -7.65
CA SER A 176 -11.92 13.96 -7.86
C SER A 176 -13.14 13.11 -8.21
N ASP A 177 -13.04 12.29 -9.25
CA ASP A 177 -14.15 11.48 -9.78
C ASP A 177 -13.78 10.00 -9.77
N ALA A 178 -14.24 9.27 -8.75
CA ALA A 178 -13.99 7.85 -8.56
C ALA A 178 -15.08 6.95 -9.19
N THR A 179 -15.78 7.44 -10.22
CA THR A 179 -16.88 6.69 -10.85
C THR A 179 -16.39 5.50 -11.66
N LEU A 180 -15.25 5.62 -12.32
CA LEU A 180 -14.71 4.62 -13.24
C LEU A 180 -13.86 3.60 -12.49
N GLU A 181 -14.14 2.33 -12.70
CA GLU A 181 -13.35 1.20 -12.21
C GLU A 181 -12.19 0.89 -13.16
N GLU A 182 -10.98 0.69 -12.65
CA GLU A 182 -9.80 0.26 -13.41
C GLU A 182 -9.36 -1.15 -13.06
N GLY A 183 -9.46 -1.52 -11.80
CA GLY A 183 -8.99 -2.80 -11.28
C GLY A 183 -10.06 -3.57 -10.51
N TRP A 184 -9.68 -4.70 -10.00
CA TRP A 184 -10.51 -5.55 -9.15
C TRP A 184 -10.03 -5.55 -7.69
N PHE A 185 -9.56 -4.42 -7.25
CA PHE A 185 -9.14 -4.14 -5.88
C PHE A 185 -9.79 -2.83 -5.42
N TYR A 186 -9.66 -2.52 -4.15
CA TYR A 186 -10.10 -1.24 -3.62
C TYR A 186 -9.26 -0.09 -4.18
N GLU A 187 -9.89 0.84 -4.87
CA GLU A 187 -9.19 1.95 -5.53
C GLU A 187 -9.26 3.25 -4.74
N GLY A 188 -10.28 3.42 -3.89
CA GLY A 188 -10.48 4.63 -3.10
C GLY A 188 -11.00 5.83 -3.89
N GLY A 189 -10.87 7.05 -3.33
CA GLY A 189 -11.26 8.30 -3.96
C GLY A 189 -10.81 9.53 -3.18
N GLY A 190 -10.32 10.57 -3.88
CA GLY A 190 -9.96 11.83 -3.24
C GLY A 190 -8.47 12.14 -3.24
N ILE A 191 -8.08 13.12 -2.44
CA ILE A 191 -6.66 13.50 -2.26
C ILE A 191 -6.06 12.56 -1.22
N TYR A 192 -5.69 11.36 -1.65
CA TYR A 192 -5.27 10.26 -0.77
C TYR A 192 -3.78 10.31 -0.40
N ARG A 193 -3.04 11.32 -0.88
CA ARG A 193 -1.64 11.59 -0.55
C ARG A 193 -1.47 13.06 -0.18
N HIS A 194 -0.22 13.45 0.12
CA HIS A 194 0.10 14.79 0.57
C HIS A 194 -0.09 15.85 -0.51
N ALA A 195 -0.43 17.06 -0.07
CA ALA A 195 -0.44 18.28 -0.88
C ALA A 195 0.61 19.28 -0.37
N TRP A 196 1.29 19.93 -1.30
CA TRP A 196 2.41 20.82 -1.02
C TRP A 196 2.31 22.15 -1.76
N LEU A 197 2.79 23.19 -1.12
CA LEU A 197 3.13 24.45 -1.76
C LEU A 197 4.67 24.54 -1.90
N ASP A 198 5.16 24.45 -3.13
CA ASP A 198 6.57 24.67 -3.42
C ASP A 198 6.84 26.17 -3.68
N ARG A 199 7.73 26.76 -2.88
CA ARG A 199 8.25 28.13 -3.07
C ARG A 199 9.67 28.05 -3.62
N LYS A 200 9.91 28.63 -4.78
CA LYS A 200 11.21 28.55 -5.47
C LYS A 200 11.63 29.91 -5.98
N ALA A 201 12.93 30.16 -6.04
CA ALA A 201 13.44 31.29 -6.76
C ALA A 201 13.01 31.24 -8.25
N PRO A 202 12.88 32.36 -8.95
CA PRO A 202 12.58 32.37 -10.41
C PRO A 202 13.57 31.51 -11.21
N ARG A 203 14.78 31.40 -10.73
CA ARG A 203 15.81 30.50 -11.25
C ARG A 203 16.10 29.43 -10.20
N HIS A 204 15.79 28.20 -10.55
CA HIS A 204 15.92 27.06 -9.64
C HIS A 204 16.24 25.79 -10.43
N ILE A 205 16.67 24.75 -9.74
CA ILE A 205 16.77 23.42 -10.32
C ILE A 205 15.37 22.92 -10.63
N ALA A 206 15.11 22.55 -11.89
CA ALA A 206 13.81 22.06 -12.31
C ALA A 206 13.45 20.78 -11.56
N ASP A 207 12.17 20.64 -11.23
CA ASP A 207 11.67 19.49 -10.49
C ASP A 207 12.00 18.18 -11.19
N ASN A 208 12.33 17.17 -10.38
CA ASN A 208 12.68 15.82 -10.82
C ASN A 208 13.74 15.77 -11.94
N SER A 209 14.56 16.82 -12.07
CA SER A 209 15.57 16.91 -13.14
C SER A 209 16.94 16.38 -12.74
N ILE A 210 17.21 16.23 -11.44
CA ILE A 210 18.49 15.67 -10.98
C ILE A 210 18.50 14.17 -11.27
N ALA A 211 19.54 13.74 -11.96
CA ALA A 211 19.83 12.33 -12.16
C ALA A 211 21.30 12.05 -11.81
N THR A 212 21.52 10.93 -11.14
CA THR A 212 22.85 10.44 -10.78
C THR A 212 23.12 9.12 -11.46
N SER A 213 24.32 8.94 -11.99
CA SER A 213 24.79 7.65 -12.50
C SER A 213 26.19 7.36 -12.00
N PHE A 214 26.49 6.10 -11.73
CA PHE A 214 27.79 5.63 -11.31
C PHE A 214 28.34 4.61 -12.30
N VAL A 215 29.57 4.78 -12.70
CA VAL A 215 30.31 3.81 -13.52
C VAL A 215 31.45 3.27 -12.68
N ASP A 216 31.44 1.97 -12.41
CA ASP A 216 32.51 1.28 -11.71
C ASP A 216 33.60 0.84 -12.69
N GLY A 217 34.86 1.01 -12.30
CA GLY A 217 36.00 0.63 -13.14
C GLY A 217 37.32 1.26 -12.64
N PRO A 218 38.40 1.11 -13.41
CA PRO A 218 39.70 1.73 -13.08
C PRO A 218 39.64 3.24 -12.90
N ASN A 219 38.63 3.88 -13.51
CA ASN A 219 38.28 5.29 -13.36
C ASN A 219 36.82 5.41 -12.97
N SER A 220 36.48 5.06 -11.73
CA SER A 220 35.10 5.20 -11.21
C SER A 220 34.64 6.64 -11.32
N ALA A 221 33.47 6.87 -11.92
CA ALA A 221 32.90 8.19 -12.11
C ALA A 221 31.46 8.25 -11.60
N VAL A 222 31.13 9.33 -10.88
CA VAL A 222 29.74 9.68 -10.56
C VAL A 222 29.35 10.86 -11.44
N THR A 223 28.31 10.68 -12.25
CA THR A 223 27.75 11.77 -13.05
C THR A 223 26.50 12.28 -12.38
N VAL A 224 26.43 13.58 -12.15
CA VAL A 224 25.22 14.27 -11.70
C VAL A 224 24.77 15.19 -12.82
N SER A 225 23.57 14.99 -13.32
CA SER A 225 22.94 15.88 -14.31
C SER A 225 21.69 16.52 -13.74
N GLY A 226 21.35 17.72 -14.20
CA GLY A 226 20.17 18.45 -13.77
C GLY A 226 19.81 19.53 -14.77
N ARG A 227 18.57 20.04 -14.69
CA ARG A 227 18.10 21.16 -15.50
C ARG A 227 17.86 22.37 -14.62
N ILE A 228 18.25 23.55 -15.09
CA ILE A 228 17.91 24.82 -14.42
C ILE A 228 16.70 25.39 -15.12
N ALA A 229 15.63 25.62 -14.36
CA ALA A 229 14.48 26.40 -14.79
C ALA A 229 14.78 27.89 -14.59
N ASN A 230 14.58 28.68 -15.64
CA ASN A 230 14.65 30.14 -15.60
C ASN A 230 13.32 30.69 -16.07
N ARG A 231 12.43 31.03 -15.13
CA ARG A 231 11.08 31.51 -15.40
C ARG A 231 10.88 32.93 -14.89
N LEU A 232 11.55 33.88 -15.56
CA LEU A 232 11.30 35.29 -15.35
C LEU A 232 10.15 35.74 -16.27
N TYR A 233 8.98 36.09 -15.72
CA TYR A 233 7.89 36.65 -16.51
C TYR A 233 8.26 38.07 -16.93
N GLY A 234 8.14 38.37 -18.22
CA GLY A 234 8.28 39.72 -18.79
C GLY A 234 9.72 40.25 -18.92
N VAL A 235 10.73 39.48 -18.59
CA VAL A 235 12.12 39.84 -18.78
C VAL A 235 12.79 38.82 -19.68
N ALA A 236 13.21 39.25 -20.87
CA ALA A 236 14.07 38.41 -21.71
C ALA A 236 15.39 38.16 -20.93
N PRO A 237 16.00 36.98 -21.01
CA PRO A 237 17.31 36.76 -20.45
C PRO A 237 18.28 37.78 -21.08
N ALA A 238 19.03 38.48 -20.28
CA ALA A 238 20.13 39.29 -20.81
C ALA A 238 21.16 38.35 -21.44
N ASP A 239 21.48 38.54 -22.71
CA ASP A 239 22.34 37.67 -23.52
C ASP A 239 23.77 37.48 -23.00
N ASN A 240 24.13 38.14 -21.88
CA ASN A 240 25.47 38.15 -21.33
C ASN A 240 25.58 37.75 -19.84
N GLU A 241 24.59 37.11 -19.25
CA GLU A 241 24.73 36.60 -17.87
C GLU A 241 25.40 35.21 -17.86
N THR A 242 26.65 35.20 -17.46
CA THR A 242 27.41 33.96 -17.22
C THR A 242 27.02 33.40 -15.85
N TRP A 243 26.43 32.23 -15.83
CA TRP A 243 26.08 31.55 -14.58
C TRP A 243 27.12 30.47 -14.30
N THR A 244 27.69 30.50 -13.13
CA THR A 244 28.56 29.42 -12.65
C THR A 244 27.75 28.53 -11.76
N LEU A 245 27.43 27.29 -12.24
CA LEU A 245 26.98 26.21 -11.39
C LEU A 245 28.23 25.61 -10.74
N ASN A 246 28.46 25.90 -9.48
CA ASN A 246 29.50 25.23 -8.69
C ASN A 246 28.89 23.88 -8.18
N ALA A 247 28.84 22.89 -9.04
CA ALA A 247 28.70 21.52 -8.61
C ALA A 247 30.10 21.02 -8.25
N VAL A 248 30.44 21.00 -6.98
CA VAL A 248 31.70 20.41 -6.53
C VAL A 248 31.44 18.92 -6.26
N LEU A 249 31.55 18.12 -7.29
CA LEU A 249 31.86 16.70 -7.12
C LEU A 249 33.37 16.65 -6.93
N ILE A 250 33.86 16.37 -5.77
CA ILE A 250 35.29 16.16 -5.53
C ILE A 250 35.56 14.69 -5.75
N ASP A 251 35.89 14.36 -6.97
CA ASP A 251 36.65 13.18 -7.34
C ASP A 251 38.13 13.58 -7.40
N PRO A 252 39.06 12.68 -7.06
CA PRO A 252 40.48 12.99 -7.16
C PRO A 252 40.98 13.42 -8.55
N GLN A 253 40.17 13.36 -9.62
CA GLN A 253 40.64 13.55 -10.99
C GLN A 253 39.72 14.29 -12.00
N GLY A 254 38.56 14.78 -11.63
CA GLY A 254 37.58 15.64 -12.35
C GLY A 254 37.48 15.70 -13.88
N ASN A 255 36.38 15.20 -14.52
CA ASN A 255 35.97 15.54 -15.90
C ASN A 255 34.47 15.41 -16.17
N LYS A 256 33.94 16.07 -17.25
CA LYS A 256 32.52 16.35 -17.58
C LYS A 256 32.00 15.66 -18.85
N ALA A 257 30.64 15.45 -18.99
CA ALA A 257 29.96 15.07 -20.23
C ALA A 257 28.47 15.51 -20.33
N ALA A 258 27.84 15.45 -21.54
CA ALA A 258 26.76 16.28 -22.08
C ALA A 258 25.35 15.66 -22.25
N GLU A 259 24.38 16.46 -22.73
CA GLU A 259 22.90 16.43 -22.68
C GLU A 259 22.17 16.00 -23.96
N LYS A 260 20.89 15.50 -23.87
CA LYS A 260 19.80 15.67 -24.87
C LYS A 260 18.40 15.20 -24.42
N THR A 261 17.31 15.76 -25.02
CA THR A 261 15.88 15.62 -24.66
C THR A 261 15.02 15.05 -25.78
N ILE A 262 13.96 14.22 -25.49
CA ILE A 262 12.70 14.05 -26.30
C ILE A 262 11.62 13.35 -25.44
N ASP A 263 10.32 13.64 -25.76
CA ASP A 263 9.11 13.27 -25.00
C ASP A 263 8.29 12.16 -25.67
N ILE A 264 7.89 11.13 -24.90
CA ILE A 264 6.69 10.26 -25.09
C ILE A 264 6.48 9.42 -23.82
N THR A 265 5.19 9.21 -23.40
CA THR A 265 4.74 8.47 -22.22
C THR A 265 4.94 9.22 -20.89
N SER A 266 4.02 10.15 -20.64
CA SER A 266 4.15 11.07 -19.50
C SER A 266 4.14 10.38 -18.13
N GLN A 267 3.41 9.28 -17.96
CA GLN A 267 3.31 8.56 -16.68
C GLN A 267 4.58 7.76 -16.37
N LEU A 268 5.07 6.95 -17.32
CA LEU A 268 6.31 6.20 -17.17
C LEU A 268 7.50 7.13 -16.92
N ARG A 269 7.57 8.25 -17.65
CA ARG A 269 8.58 9.28 -17.42
C ARG A 269 8.51 9.84 -16.00
N ARG A 270 7.32 10.22 -15.54
CA ARG A 270 7.14 10.78 -14.18
C ARG A 270 7.57 9.78 -13.10
N MET A 271 7.22 8.50 -13.25
CA MET A 271 7.66 7.44 -12.34
C MET A 271 9.19 7.33 -12.32
N ILE A 272 9.83 7.21 -13.47
CA ILE A 272 11.29 7.06 -13.57
C ILE A 272 12.00 8.32 -13.07
N ASP A 273 11.58 9.52 -13.48
CA ASP A 273 12.18 10.79 -13.07
C ASP A 273 12.09 10.99 -11.55
N ARG A 274 10.98 10.56 -10.93
CA ARG A 274 10.81 10.62 -9.47
C ARG A 274 11.71 9.62 -8.73
N ASP A 275 11.76 8.37 -9.21
CA ASP A 275 12.24 7.25 -8.41
C ASP A 275 13.63 6.74 -8.81
N ARG A 276 14.20 7.17 -9.94
CA ARG A 276 15.50 6.66 -10.45
C ARG A 276 16.70 6.89 -9.52
N ASN A 277 16.62 7.85 -8.59
CA ASN A 277 17.68 8.09 -7.61
C ASN A 277 17.54 7.24 -6.34
N HIS A 278 16.50 6.41 -6.23
CA HIS A 278 16.34 5.48 -5.11
C HIS A 278 17.15 4.20 -5.38
N PRO A 279 18.17 3.89 -4.56
CA PRO A 279 19.02 2.72 -4.78
C PRO A 279 18.29 1.39 -4.56
N SER A 280 17.14 1.40 -3.88
CA SER A 280 16.28 0.22 -3.70
C SER A 280 15.48 -0.17 -4.94
N VAL A 281 15.32 0.74 -5.92
CA VAL A 281 14.71 0.41 -7.21
C VAL A 281 15.72 -0.35 -8.05
N ILE A 282 15.45 -1.60 -8.37
CA ILE A 282 16.36 -2.47 -9.10
C ILE A 282 15.94 -2.72 -10.56
N MET A 283 14.68 -2.54 -10.88
CA MET A 283 14.14 -2.65 -12.24
C MET A 283 12.81 -1.87 -12.37
N TRP A 284 12.41 -1.61 -13.62
CA TRP A 284 11.18 -0.91 -13.96
C TRP A 284 10.16 -1.90 -14.52
N SER A 285 8.98 -2.00 -13.89
CA SER A 285 7.86 -2.80 -14.43
C SER A 285 6.91 -1.88 -15.20
N VAL A 286 6.56 -2.27 -16.43
CA VAL A 286 5.80 -1.42 -17.36
C VAL A 286 4.38 -1.91 -17.64
N GLY A 287 3.97 -3.03 -17.06
CA GLY A 287 2.62 -3.57 -17.21
C GLY A 287 2.40 -4.85 -16.43
N ASN A 288 1.12 -5.17 -16.19
CA ASN A 288 0.69 -6.36 -15.46
C ASN A 288 -0.59 -6.93 -16.09
N GLU A 289 -0.50 -8.18 -16.60
CA GLU A 289 -1.66 -8.97 -17.08
C GLU A 289 -2.54 -8.27 -18.12
N GLU A 290 -1.94 -7.65 -19.10
CA GLU A 290 -2.66 -6.98 -20.18
C GLU A 290 -3.21 -8.01 -21.21
N TRP A 291 -4.18 -8.80 -20.80
CA TRP A 291 -4.72 -9.94 -21.53
C TRP A 291 -5.12 -9.61 -22.98
N GLY A 292 -5.61 -8.40 -23.25
CA GLY A 292 -5.96 -7.93 -24.58
C GLY A 292 -4.80 -7.84 -25.56
N VAL A 293 -3.57 -7.90 -25.07
CA VAL A 293 -2.36 -7.79 -25.91
C VAL A 293 -1.31 -8.88 -25.65
N GLU A 294 -1.51 -9.74 -24.65
CA GLU A 294 -0.52 -10.77 -24.30
C GLU A 294 -0.27 -11.79 -25.44
N TRP A 295 -1.26 -12.01 -26.31
CA TRP A 295 -1.20 -12.94 -27.43
C TRP A 295 -1.05 -12.27 -28.80
N ASP A 296 -0.91 -10.94 -28.85
CA ASP A 296 -0.90 -10.14 -30.05
C ASP A 296 0.47 -9.46 -30.26
N GLU A 297 0.95 -9.40 -31.49
CA GLU A 297 2.13 -8.63 -31.90
C GLU A 297 2.07 -7.15 -31.46
N LYS A 298 0.86 -6.63 -31.24
CA LYS A 298 0.66 -5.30 -30.69
C LYS A 298 1.26 -5.17 -29.29
N GLY A 299 1.09 -6.18 -28.42
CA GLY A 299 1.71 -6.21 -27.09
C GLY A 299 3.23 -6.19 -27.17
N ARG A 300 3.83 -6.99 -28.06
CA ARG A 300 5.27 -6.98 -28.29
C ARG A 300 5.78 -5.59 -28.71
N ARG A 301 5.07 -4.93 -29.61
CA ARG A 301 5.43 -3.59 -30.10
C ARG A 301 5.33 -2.54 -28.98
N ILE A 302 4.21 -2.53 -28.25
CA ILE A 302 3.99 -1.59 -27.13
C ILE A 302 5.11 -1.73 -26.08
N VAL A 303 5.41 -2.96 -25.67
CA VAL A 303 6.45 -3.19 -24.64
C VAL A 303 7.84 -2.87 -25.18
N SER A 304 8.11 -3.05 -26.48
CA SER A 304 9.37 -2.60 -27.09
C SER A 304 9.54 -1.08 -26.99
N GLU A 305 8.48 -0.31 -27.27
CA GLU A 305 8.51 1.15 -27.15
C GLU A 305 8.71 1.60 -25.70
N LEU A 306 8.02 0.96 -24.74
CA LEU A 306 8.17 1.24 -23.32
C LEU A 306 9.58 0.91 -22.81
N ARG A 307 10.18 -0.22 -23.26
CA ARG A 307 11.56 -0.56 -22.94
C ARG A 307 12.52 0.52 -23.43
N ASP A 308 12.37 0.94 -24.69
CA ASP A 308 13.23 1.98 -25.26
C ASP A 308 13.11 3.31 -24.51
N VAL A 309 11.92 3.61 -23.95
CA VAL A 309 11.73 4.77 -23.04
C VAL A 309 12.47 4.56 -21.72
N CYS A 310 12.33 3.38 -21.08
CA CYS A 310 13.05 3.07 -19.85
C CYS A 310 14.55 3.22 -20.02
N HIS A 311 15.12 2.61 -21.05
CA HIS A 311 16.56 2.66 -21.32
C HIS A 311 17.09 4.07 -21.65
N ARG A 312 16.25 4.93 -22.26
CA ARG A 312 16.64 6.34 -22.49
C ARG A 312 16.63 7.17 -21.21
N LEU A 313 15.68 6.89 -20.29
CA LEU A 313 15.52 7.65 -19.04
C LEU A 313 16.43 7.14 -17.94
N ASP A 314 16.64 5.83 -17.90
CA ASP A 314 17.51 5.15 -16.95
C ASP A 314 18.17 3.93 -17.58
N PRO A 315 19.35 4.09 -18.20
CA PRO A 315 20.08 2.98 -18.81
C PRO A 315 20.72 2.03 -17.79
N THR A 316 20.61 2.31 -16.51
CA THR A 316 21.29 1.56 -15.44
C THR A 316 20.45 0.40 -14.90
N ARG A 317 19.16 0.36 -15.18
CA ARG A 317 18.23 -0.65 -14.67
C ARG A 317 17.51 -1.37 -15.81
N PRO A 318 17.32 -2.70 -15.68
CA PRO A 318 16.53 -3.46 -16.64
C PRO A 318 15.03 -3.13 -16.53
N MET A 319 14.32 -3.40 -17.61
CA MET A 319 12.87 -3.31 -17.68
C MET A 319 12.24 -4.72 -17.66
N THR A 320 11.11 -4.82 -16.98
CA THR A 320 10.28 -6.04 -16.92
C THR A 320 8.82 -5.73 -17.22
N VAL A 321 8.07 -6.76 -17.52
CA VAL A 321 6.61 -6.77 -17.62
C VAL A 321 6.10 -8.08 -17.05
N ALA A 322 4.98 -8.07 -16.38
CA ALA A 322 4.32 -9.25 -15.85
C ALA A 322 3.26 -9.77 -16.83
N THR A 323 3.25 -11.08 -17.10
CA THR A 323 2.26 -11.73 -17.96
C THR A 323 1.64 -12.94 -17.28
N SER A 324 0.34 -13.15 -17.48
CA SER A 324 -0.37 -14.33 -16.95
C SER A 324 -0.37 -15.55 -17.88
N GLY A 325 -0.04 -15.39 -19.16
CA GLY A 325 -0.04 -16.54 -20.07
C GLY A 325 0.50 -16.29 -21.46
N GLY A 326 0.41 -15.08 -21.97
CA GLY A 326 0.83 -14.74 -23.32
C GLY A 326 2.30 -14.32 -23.42
N PRO A 327 3.04 -14.78 -24.46
CA PRO A 327 4.48 -14.53 -24.58
C PRO A 327 4.84 -13.15 -25.13
N MET A 328 3.90 -12.46 -25.78
CA MET A 328 4.25 -11.30 -26.61
C MET A 328 4.85 -10.13 -25.82
N PRO A 329 4.34 -9.75 -24.62
CA PRO A 329 4.95 -8.69 -23.83
C PRO A 329 6.35 -9.03 -23.31
N ILE A 330 6.63 -10.29 -22.97
CA ILE A 330 7.94 -10.69 -22.41
C ILE A 330 9.04 -10.84 -23.44
N ILE A 331 8.71 -10.98 -24.73
CA ILE A 331 9.73 -11.12 -25.80
C ILE A 331 10.67 -9.90 -25.83
N PRO A 332 10.22 -8.65 -25.80
CA PRO A 332 11.11 -7.49 -25.76
C PRO A 332 11.65 -7.15 -24.36
N ALA A 333 11.08 -7.68 -23.28
CA ALA A 333 11.51 -7.35 -21.93
C ALA A 333 12.94 -7.82 -21.64
N ASP A 334 13.69 -7.06 -20.83
CA ASP A 334 15.04 -7.46 -20.38
C ASP A 334 14.96 -8.63 -19.40
N VAL A 335 13.95 -8.62 -18.54
CA VAL A 335 13.65 -9.68 -17.57
C VAL A 335 12.21 -10.12 -17.76
N ALA A 336 11.97 -11.41 -17.93
CA ALA A 336 10.63 -11.96 -18.06
C ALA A 336 9.95 -12.10 -16.70
N GLY A 337 8.82 -11.42 -16.49
CA GLY A 337 7.95 -11.57 -15.32
C GLY A 337 6.78 -12.50 -15.64
N TYR A 338 6.57 -13.50 -14.80
CA TYR A 338 5.46 -14.44 -14.93
C TYR A 338 4.56 -14.36 -13.72
N ASN A 339 3.27 -14.08 -13.95
CA ASN A 339 2.25 -14.27 -12.93
C ASN A 339 1.78 -15.72 -12.98
N TYR A 340 1.73 -16.39 -11.82
CA TYR A 340 1.35 -17.80 -11.71
C TYR A 340 2.11 -18.67 -12.70
N ILE A 341 3.42 -18.69 -12.55
CA ILE A 341 4.39 -19.21 -13.53
C ILE A 341 4.06 -20.60 -14.09
N MET A 342 3.39 -21.45 -13.30
CA MET A 342 3.01 -22.80 -13.74
C MET A 342 1.95 -22.81 -14.85
N GLN A 343 1.29 -21.71 -15.13
CA GLN A 343 0.38 -21.56 -16.27
C GLN A 343 1.13 -21.32 -17.58
N ASN A 344 2.39 -20.97 -17.49
CA ASN A 344 3.23 -20.60 -18.63
C ASN A 344 4.13 -21.75 -19.06
N PRO A 345 4.38 -21.95 -20.34
CA PRO A 345 5.32 -22.97 -20.84
C PRO A 345 6.78 -22.48 -20.68
N VAL A 346 7.20 -22.19 -19.45
CA VAL A 346 8.47 -21.52 -19.16
C VAL A 346 9.70 -22.30 -19.60
N GLU A 347 9.64 -23.64 -19.60
CA GLU A 347 10.74 -24.47 -20.12
C GLU A 347 10.93 -24.27 -21.62
N LYS A 348 9.84 -24.12 -22.38
CA LYS A 348 9.87 -23.77 -23.78
C LYS A 348 10.50 -22.39 -23.98
N TYR A 349 10.03 -21.38 -23.22
CA TYR A 349 10.58 -20.03 -23.34
C TYR A 349 12.04 -19.97 -22.90
N ARG A 350 12.44 -20.74 -21.89
CA ARG A 350 13.84 -20.89 -21.50
C ARG A 350 14.71 -21.49 -22.62
N ALA A 351 14.17 -22.45 -23.32
CA ALA A 351 14.90 -23.07 -24.47
C ALA A 351 15.01 -22.11 -25.64
N GLU A 352 13.98 -21.33 -25.94
CA GLU A 352 13.98 -20.34 -27.03
C GLU A 352 14.86 -19.11 -26.69
N TYR A 353 14.92 -18.69 -25.43
CA TYR A 353 15.64 -17.50 -24.97
C TYR A 353 16.58 -17.83 -23.79
N PRO A 354 17.61 -18.65 -23.97
CA PRO A 354 18.41 -19.21 -22.87
C PRO A 354 19.18 -18.17 -22.03
N ALA A 355 19.47 -17.01 -22.59
CA ALA A 355 20.14 -15.91 -21.88
C ALA A 355 19.21 -15.00 -21.10
N ARG A 356 17.87 -15.16 -21.24
CA ARG A 356 16.92 -14.28 -20.58
C ARG A 356 16.74 -14.66 -19.12
N CYS A 357 16.90 -13.70 -18.23
CA CYS A 357 16.51 -13.84 -16.84
C CYS A 357 14.99 -13.90 -16.71
N ALA A 358 14.49 -14.66 -15.72
CA ALA A 358 13.07 -14.80 -15.45
C ALA A 358 12.80 -14.92 -13.96
N TYR A 359 11.62 -14.46 -13.54
CA TYR A 359 11.16 -14.54 -12.16
C TYR A 359 9.63 -14.65 -12.10
N GLY A 360 9.09 -15.05 -10.96
CA GLY A 360 7.67 -14.94 -10.68
C GLY A 360 7.34 -13.52 -10.22
N SER A 361 6.63 -12.78 -11.05
CA SER A 361 6.21 -11.42 -10.71
C SER A 361 5.02 -11.40 -9.77
N GLU A 362 4.24 -12.49 -9.77
CA GLU A 362 3.09 -12.69 -8.89
C GLU A 362 2.83 -14.20 -8.74
N GLU A 363 2.88 -14.72 -7.50
CA GLU A 363 2.75 -16.16 -7.28
C GLU A 363 1.88 -16.52 -6.09
N THR A 364 1.19 -17.65 -6.25
CA THR A 364 0.55 -18.40 -5.19
C THR A 364 -0.44 -17.62 -4.35
N SER A 365 -1.44 -16.97 -4.97
CA SER A 365 -2.57 -16.35 -4.27
C SER A 365 -3.40 -17.42 -3.53
N GLY A 366 -2.85 -17.96 -2.47
CA GLY A 366 -3.55 -18.90 -1.60
C GLY A 366 -4.52 -18.13 -0.72
N CYS A 367 -5.78 -18.59 -0.66
CA CYS A 367 -6.80 -17.92 0.13
C CYS A 367 -6.99 -18.62 1.47
N GLY A 368 -7.38 -17.86 2.47
CA GLY A 368 -7.80 -18.37 3.76
C GLY A 368 -7.88 -17.28 4.82
N THR A 369 -8.93 -17.32 5.62
CA THR A 369 -9.12 -16.39 6.73
C THR A 369 -8.23 -16.81 7.90
N ARG A 370 -7.54 -15.84 8.53
CA ARG A 370 -6.67 -16.09 9.68
C ARG A 370 -7.39 -16.84 10.81
N GLY A 371 -6.88 -18.02 11.17
CA GLY A 371 -7.41 -18.84 12.27
C GLY A 371 -8.76 -19.50 11.99
N VAL A 372 -9.19 -19.57 10.72
CA VAL A 372 -10.41 -20.28 10.30
C VAL A 372 -9.99 -21.59 9.63
N TYR A 373 -10.53 -22.71 10.11
CA TYR A 373 -10.16 -24.04 9.66
C TYR A 373 -11.33 -24.84 9.07
N PHE A 374 -12.54 -24.29 9.14
CA PHE A 374 -13.76 -24.79 8.54
C PHE A 374 -14.43 -23.65 7.78
N ASP A 375 -14.98 -23.95 6.61
CA ASP A 375 -15.63 -22.95 5.77
C ASP A 375 -16.83 -22.32 6.49
N ASP A 376 -16.90 -21.00 6.47
CA ASP A 376 -17.99 -20.17 6.97
C ASP A 376 -18.31 -19.07 5.94
N ARG A 377 -18.57 -19.51 4.71
CA ARG A 377 -18.75 -18.63 3.54
C ARG A 377 -19.94 -17.69 3.66
N GLU A 378 -20.99 -18.11 4.37
CA GLU A 378 -22.17 -17.28 4.63
C GLU A 378 -21.81 -16.04 5.46
N ASN A 379 -20.81 -16.14 6.32
CA ASN A 379 -20.26 -15.04 7.09
C ASN A 379 -19.00 -14.42 6.46
N GLY A 380 -18.69 -14.75 5.21
CA GLY A 380 -17.57 -14.19 4.46
C GLY A 380 -16.20 -14.63 4.94
N ARG A 381 -16.07 -15.88 5.42
CA ARG A 381 -14.82 -16.48 5.89
C ARG A 381 -14.63 -17.86 5.33
N MET A 382 -13.39 -18.30 5.17
CA MET A 382 -13.09 -19.61 4.62
C MET A 382 -11.83 -20.24 5.20
N ALA A 383 -11.80 -21.55 5.23
CA ALA A 383 -10.58 -22.30 5.52
C ALA A 383 -9.56 -22.13 4.38
N SER A 384 -8.27 -22.23 4.72
CA SER A 384 -7.20 -22.07 3.74
C SER A 384 -7.30 -23.13 2.63
N LEU A 385 -7.29 -22.67 1.38
CA LEU A 385 -7.19 -23.53 0.18
C LEU A 385 -5.87 -24.29 0.10
N ASN A 386 -4.83 -23.85 0.79
CA ASN A 386 -3.55 -24.56 0.87
C ASN A 386 -3.67 -25.96 1.50
N ARG A 387 -4.74 -26.21 2.26
CA ARG A 387 -4.99 -27.49 2.95
C ARG A 387 -5.87 -28.46 2.16
N ILE A 388 -6.42 -28.04 1.04
CA ILE A 388 -7.29 -28.92 0.23
C ILE A 388 -6.41 -29.87 -0.60
N PRO A 389 -6.59 -31.21 -0.50
CA PRO A 389 -5.85 -32.16 -1.32
C PRO A 389 -6.20 -31.98 -2.80
N ASP A 390 -5.18 -31.89 -3.64
CA ASP A 390 -5.21 -31.87 -5.12
C ASP A 390 -6.52 -31.43 -5.80
N SER A 391 -6.81 -30.14 -5.77
CA SER A 391 -7.76 -29.58 -6.72
C SER A 391 -7.08 -29.41 -8.08
N ARG A 392 -7.84 -29.61 -9.14
CA ARG A 392 -7.39 -29.46 -10.53
C ARG A 392 -7.14 -28.00 -10.93
N ASP A 393 -7.53 -27.05 -10.11
CA ASP A 393 -7.27 -25.64 -10.31
C ASP A 393 -5.82 -25.34 -10.01
N SER A 394 -5.11 -25.12 -11.08
CA SER A 394 -3.65 -25.10 -11.11
C SER A 394 -3.06 -23.75 -10.71
N CYS A 395 -3.81 -22.67 -10.76
CA CYS A 395 -3.31 -21.33 -10.60
C CYS A 395 -3.50 -20.75 -9.20
N LEU A 396 -4.57 -21.10 -8.57
CA LEU A 396 -4.93 -20.55 -7.28
C LEU A 396 -4.42 -21.50 -6.22
N ASN A 397 -3.35 -21.37 -5.64
CA ASN A 397 -3.21 -22.13 -4.46
C ASN A 397 -2.04 -23.05 -4.33
N ARG A 398 -1.51 -23.02 -3.35
CA ARG A 398 -0.61 -23.89 -2.64
C ARG A 398 0.77 -23.33 -2.71
N ILE A 399 0.96 -22.56 -1.72
CA ILE A 399 2.25 -22.00 -1.38
C ILE A 399 3.37 -23.06 -1.47
N GLU A 400 3.10 -24.32 -1.09
CA GLU A 400 4.08 -25.40 -1.23
C GLU A 400 4.38 -25.74 -2.68
N ARG A 401 3.35 -25.83 -3.53
CA ARG A 401 3.52 -26.17 -4.94
C ARG A 401 4.22 -25.02 -5.67
N GLY A 402 3.82 -23.80 -5.39
CA GLY A 402 4.47 -22.60 -5.95
C GLY A 402 5.93 -22.55 -5.55
N TRP A 403 6.26 -22.59 -4.26
CA TRP A 403 7.63 -22.53 -3.80
C TRP A 403 8.50 -23.69 -4.33
N ARG A 404 8.01 -24.93 -4.33
CA ARG A 404 8.75 -26.08 -4.91
C ARG A 404 9.08 -25.87 -6.35
N PHE A 405 8.18 -25.27 -7.15
CA PHE A 405 8.45 -24.99 -8.56
C PHE A 405 9.71 -24.13 -8.73
N TYR A 406 9.88 -23.09 -7.90
CA TYR A 406 11.07 -22.23 -7.93
C TYR A 406 12.29 -22.91 -7.30
N ALA A 407 12.13 -23.59 -6.20
CA ALA A 407 13.22 -24.27 -5.50
C ALA A 407 13.90 -25.34 -6.38
N ASP A 408 13.15 -25.96 -7.29
CA ASP A 408 13.66 -26.96 -8.24
C ASP A 408 14.29 -26.33 -9.49
N ARG A 409 14.23 -24.99 -9.65
CA ARG A 409 14.69 -24.27 -10.85
C ARG A 409 15.65 -23.14 -10.52
N PRO A 410 16.93 -23.44 -10.24
CA PRO A 410 17.90 -22.42 -9.79
C PRO A 410 18.22 -21.34 -10.84
N TRP A 411 17.71 -21.47 -12.06
CA TRP A 411 17.81 -20.47 -13.10
C TRP A 411 16.71 -19.38 -13.03
N LEU A 412 15.69 -19.58 -12.23
CA LEU A 412 14.72 -18.53 -11.88
C LEU A 412 15.30 -17.65 -10.77
N ALA A 413 15.17 -16.34 -10.91
CA ALA A 413 15.70 -15.39 -9.95
C ALA A 413 14.94 -15.38 -8.60
N GLY A 414 13.76 -15.99 -8.55
CA GLY A 414 12.90 -16.05 -7.38
C GLY A 414 11.46 -15.69 -7.71
N LEU A 415 10.70 -15.29 -6.68
CA LEU A 415 9.30 -14.93 -6.84
C LEU A 415 8.92 -13.77 -5.92
N PHE A 416 7.88 -13.05 -6.31
CA PHE A 416 7.09 -12.19 -5.44
C PHE A 416 5.78 -12.90 -5.13
N TYR A 417 5.48 -13.04 -3.84
CA TYR A 417 4.24 -13.69 -3.41
C TYR A 417 3.06 -12.72 -3.52
N TRP A 418 1.95 -13.19 -4.10
CA TRP A 418 0.70 -12.44 -4.09
C TRP A 418 -0.22 -12.96 -2.97
N THR A 419 -0.33 -12.27 -1.83
CA THR A 419 0.32 -10.99 -1.52
C THR A 419 0.82 -10.99 -0.09
N GLY A 420 1.56 -9.97 0.33
CA GLY A 420 2.07 -9.88 1.70
C GLY A 420 0.97 -9.71 2.73
N PHE A 421 0.01 -8.82 2.46
CA PHE A 421 -1.14 -8.53 3.32
C PHE A 421 -2.45 -8.79 2.58
N ASP A 422 -3.50 -9.13 3.31
CA ASP A 422 -4.86 -8.98 2.80
C ASP A 422 -5.12 -7.50 2.47
N TYR A 423 -5.97 -7.25 1.49
CA TYR A 423 -6.31 -5.89 1.06
C TYR A 423 -7.81 -5.75 0.79
N ARG A 424 -8.32 -4.53 0.81
CA ARG A 424 -9.71 -4.23 0.52
C ARG A 424 -10.00 -4.41 -0.97
N GLY A 425 -11.22 -4.82 -1.30
CA GLY A 425 -11.61 -5.22 -2.65
C GLY A 425 -11.19 -6.65 -2.99
N GLU A 426 -11.60 -7.14 -4.15
CA GLU A 426 -11.30 -8.48 -4.66
C GLU A 426 -11.53 -9.62 -3.66
N PRO A 427 -12.72 -9.78 -3.09
CA PRO A 427 -12.97 -10.81 -2.08
C PRO A 427 -12.95 -12.25 -2.60
N ASN A 428 -12.59 -12.48 -3.85
CA ASN A 428 -12.50 -13.82 -4.46
C ASN A 428 -11.76 -14.85 -3.58
N PRO A 429 -12.26 -16.10 -3.48
CA PRO A 429 -13.49 -16.67 -4.08
C PRO A 429 -14.74 -16.49 -3.20
N LEU A 430 -14.67 -15.58 -2.23
CA LEU A 430 -15.82 -15.21 -1.40
C LEU A 430 -16.65 -14.13 -2.09
N GLU A 431 -17.85 -13.96 -1.56
CA GLU A 431 -18.78 -12.89 -1.92
C GLU A 431 -19.18 -12.12 -0.67
N TYR A 432 -20.03 -11.11 -0.83
CA TYR A 432 -20.60 -10.43 0.32
C TYR A 432 -21.15 -11.43 1.36
N PRO A 433 -20.77 -11.33 2.65
CA PRO A 433 -20.29 -10.15 3.36
C PRO A 433 -18.77 -9.92 3.39
N ALA A 434 -17.93 -10.74 2.77
CA ALA A 434 -16.52 -10.42 2.62
C ALA A 434 -16.34 -9.17 1.75
N THR A 435 -15.49 -8.24 2.18
CA THR A 435 -15.27 -6.95 1.51
C THR A 435 -13.83 -6.78 1.04
N GLY A 436 -13.01 -7.77 1.22
CA GLY A 436 -11.62 -7.74 0.79
C GLY A 436 -11.03 -9.12 0.58
N SER A 437 -9.84 -9.14 0.02
CA SER A 437 -9.11 -10.35 -0.34
C SER A 437 -8.64 -11.12 0.89
N GLU A 438 -8.34 -12.40 0.70
CA GLU A 438 -7.71 -13.28 1.69
C GLU A 438 -6.39 -13.88 1.17
N PHE A 439 -5.78 -13.26 0.15
CA PHE A 439 -4.56 -13.74 -0.49
C PHE A 439 -3.30 -13.50 0.34
N GLY A 440 -3.38 -12.64 1.36
CA GLY A 440 -2.25 -12.25 2.18
C GLY A 440 -1.62 -13.39 2.96
N LEU A 441 -0.30 -13.34 3.13
CA LEU A 441 0.41 -14.11 4.16
C LEU A 441 0.08 -13.59 5.56
N LEU A 442 -0.25 -12.32 5.65
CA LEU A 442 -0.70 -11.61 6.83
C LEU A 442 -2.12 -11.10 6.58
N ASP A 443 -2.92 -10.98 7.61
CA ASP A 443 -4.23 -10.31 7.50
C ASP A 443 -4.08 -8.77 7.37
N TYR A 444 -5.20 -8.04 7.31
CA TYR A 444 -5.22 -6.57 7.17
C TYR A 444 -4.42 -5.82 8.23
N CYS A 445 -4.29 -6.42 9.42
CA CYS A 445 -3.59 -5.84 10.56
C CYS A 445 -2.14 -6.33 10.69
N GLY A 446 -1.69 -7.19 9.78
CA GLY A 446 -0.34 -7.74 9.82
C GLY A 446 -0.18 -8.95 10.73
N PHE A 447 -1.24 -9.55 11.24
CA PHE A 447 -1.16 -10.80 11.98
C PHE A 447 -0.93 -11.97 11.03
N PRO A 448 0.06 -12.85 11.30
CA PRO A 448 0.44 -13.91 10.38
C PRO A 448 -0.64 -14.99 10.29
N LYS A 449 -0.91 -15.43 9.06
CA LYS A 449 -1.64 -16.67 8.77
C LYS A 449 -0.67 -17.87 8.80
N ASP A 450 -1.20 -19.08 8.74
CA ASP A 450 -0.36 -20.29 8.82
C ASP A 450 0.66 -20.36 7.66
N GLU A 451 0.29 -19.89 6.49
CA GLU A 451 1.13 -19.87 5.29
C GLU A 451 2.39 -19.02 5.42
N ALA A 452 2.36 -17.97 6.21
CA ALA A 452 3.54 -17.16 6.51
C ALA A 452 4.64 -17.99 7.17
N TRP A 453 4.24 -18.95 8.03
CA TRP A 453 5.16 -19.86 8.69
C TRP A 453 5.75 -20.90 7.75
N TYR A 454 5.00 -21.30 6.69
CA TYR A 454 5.56 -22.15 5.64
C TYR A 454 6.72 -21.47 4.94
N LEU A 455 6.53 -20.26 4.39
CA LEU A 455 7.60 -19.52 3.74
C LEU A 455 8.76 -19.21 4.71
N LYS A 456 8.45 -18.80 5.94
CA LYS A 456 9.49 -18.59 6.95
C LYS A 456 10.32 -19.84 7.19
N SER A 457 9.72 -21.04 7.15
CA SER A 457 10.46 -22.30 7.32
C SER A 457 11.50 -22.55 6.23
N TRP A 458 11.25 -22.06 5.01
CA TRP A 458 12.12 -22.36 3.88
C TRP A 458 12.97 -21.18 3.41
N TRP A 459 12.67 -19.96 3.89
CA TRP A 459 13.38 -18.73 3.54
C TRP A 459 14.30 -18.21 4.64
N THR A 460 14.37 -18.89 5.79
CA THR A 460 15.27 -18.52 6.89
C THR A 460 16.00 -19.75 7.47
N ASP A 461 17.19 -19.53 8.03
CA ASP A 461 17.93 -20.52 8.78
C ASP A 461 17.55 -20.54 10.27
N GLU A 462 16.81 -19.53 10.74
CA GLU A 462 16.27 -19.49 12.09
C GLU A 462 15.36 -20.70 12.35
N PRO A 463 15.39 -21.28 13.58
CA PRO A 463 14.50 -22.36 13.93
C PRO A 463 13.02 -21.98 13.81
N VAL A 464 12.26 -22.70 12.98
CA VAL A 464 10.83 -22.56 12.83
C VAL A 464 10.13 -23.85 13.17
N LEU A 465 9.08 -23.75 14.00
CA LEU A 465 8.20 -24.86 14.34
C LEU A 465 6.79 -24.29 14.58
N HIS A 466 5.89 -24.49 13.65
CA HIS A 466 4.52 -24.02 13.72
C HIS A 466 3.55 -25.19 13.56
N VAL A 467 2.66 -25.37 14.53
CA VAL A 467 1.63 -26.43 14.54
C VAL A 467 0.25 -25.81 14.50
N PHE A 468 -0.60 -26.33 13.63
CA PHE A 468 -1.96 -25.86 13.42
C PHE A 468 -2.88 -27.03 12.98
N PRO A 469 -4.21 -26.89 13.07
CA PRO A 469 -4.98 -25.76 13.60
C PRO A 469 -4.70 -25.51 15.09
N HIS A 470 -5.18 -24.36 15.60
CA HIS A 470 -5.31 -24.18 17.04
C HIS A 470 -6.21 -25.28 17.66
N TRP A 471 -6.15 -25.45 18.99
CA TRP A 471 -6.85 -26.55 19.64
C TRP A 471 -8.11 -26.09 20.41
N ASN A 472 -8.80 -25.07 19.86
CA ASN A 472 -10.13 -24.59 20.27
C ASN A 472 -11.12 -24.87 19.15
N LEU A 473 -11.56 -26.11 18.98
CA LEU A 473 -12.45 -26.56 17.92
C LEU A 473 -13.77 -27.05 18.53
N GLU A 474 -14.42 -26.16 19.27
CA GLU A 474 -15.71 -26.43 19.91
C GLU A 474 -16.74 -26.92 18.88
N GLY A 475 -17.48 -27.99 19.21
CA GLY A 475 -18.45 -28.61 18.31
C GLY A 475 -17.88 -29.72 17.41
N HIS A 476 -16.55 -29.92 17.38
CA HIS A 476 -15.87 -30.97 16.61
C HIS A 476 -15.31 -32.11 17.48
N GLU A 477 -15.81 -32.24 18.73
CA GLU A 477 -15.36 -33.27 19.66
C GLU A 477 -15.62 -34.67 19.10
N GLY A 478 -14.57 -35.47 19.02
CA GLY A 478 -14.62 -36.81 18.45
C GLY A 478 -14.33 -36.91 16.96
N GLU A 479 -14.28 -35.81 16.24
CA GLU A 479 -13.87 -35.77 14.84
C GLU A 479 -12.34 -35.96 14.69
N THR A 480 -11.94 -36.50 13.55
CA THR A 480 -10.52 -36.60 13.19
C THR A 480 -10.08 -35.32 12.52
N ILE A 481 -9.16 -34.61 13.17
CA ILE A 481 -8.54 -33.38 12.66
C ILE A 481 -7.14 -33.71 12.14
N ASP A 482 -6.83 -33.22 10.95
CA ASP A 482 -5.48 -33.33 10.39
C ASP A 482 -4.61 -32.18 10.93
N LEU A 483 -3.68 -32.50 11.80
CA LEU A 483 -2.73 -31.56 12.40
C LEU A 483 -1.53 -31.40 11.48
N TRP A 484 -1.26 -30.18 11.04
CA TRP A 484 -0.14 -29.87 10.19
C TRP A 484 0.98 -29.17 10.96
N VAL A 485 2.21 -29.41 10.50
CA VAL A 485 3.40 -28.73 11.06
C VAL A 485 4.26 -28.20 9.92
N TYR A 486 4.51 -26.89 9.96
CA TYR A 486 5.55 -26.24 9.15
C TYR A 486 6.82 -26.06 9.97
N SER A 487 7.95 -26.47 9.42
CA SER A 487 9.22 -26.44 10.13
C SER A 487 10.41 -26.55 9.17
N ASN A 488 11.56 -26.02 9.59
CA ASN A 488 12.86 -26.25 8.98
C ASN A 488 13.77 -27.15 9.86
N MET A 489 13.17 -27.95 10.73
CA MET A 489 13.87 -28.97 11.50
C MET A 489 14.04 -30.24 10.67
N ASP A 490 15.02 -31.10 11.04
CA ASP A 490 15.22 -32.40 10.35
C ASP A 490 14.06 -33.35 10.60
N GLU A 491 13.53 -33.31 11.83
CA GLU A 491 12.45 -34.20 12.27
C GLU A 491 11.53 -33.47 13.26
N VAL A 492 10.26 -33.88 13.28
CA VAL A 492 9.29 -33.40 14.25
C VAL A 492 8.55 -34.59 14.90
N GLU A 493 8.40 -34.55 16.23
CA GLU A 493 7.57 -35.43 17.00
C GLU A 493 6.31 -34.71 17.47
N LEU A 494 5.13 -35.35 17.33
CA LEU A 494 3.86 -34.77 17.74
C LEU A 494 3.24 -35.56 18.90
N ILE A 495 2.77 -34.83 19.91
CA ILE A 495 2.13 -35.38 21.11
C ILE A 495 0.79 -34.69 21.28
N VAL A 496 -0.32 -35.43 21.35
CA VAL A 496 -1.68 -34.91 21.53
C VAL A 496 -2.26 -35.50 22.84
N ASN A 497 -2.64 -34.61 23.75
CA ASN A 497 -3.18 -34.99 25.06
C ASN A 497 -2.30 -36.05 25.82
N GLY A 498 -0.98 -35.88 25.73
CA GLY A 498 0.00 -36.79 26.33
C GLY A 498 0.29 -38.07 25.53
N LYS A 499 -0.50 -38.36 24.47
CA LYS A 499 -0.25 -39.50 23.58
C LYS A 499 0.72 -39.09 22.48
N ASN A 500 1.85 -39.81 22.40
CA ASN A 500 2.84 -39.62 21.33
C ASN A 500 2.31 -40.24 20.02
N LEU A 501 2.18 -39.41 18.95
CA LEU A 501 1.76 -39.84 17.63
C LEU A 501 2.91 -40.20 16.70
N GLY A 502 4.14 -40.18 17.23
CA GLY A 502 5.35 -40.54 16.51
C GLY A 502 6.14 -39.35 15.99
N ARG A 503 7.37 -39.68 15.58
CA ARG A 503 8.36 -38.76 15.02
C ARG A 503 8.48 -38.99 13.50
N LYS A 504 8.46 -37.91 12.71
CA LYS A 504 8.55 -37.96 11.27
C LYS A 504 9.70 -37.08 10.78
N THR A 505 10.38 -37.50 9.70
CA THR A 505 11.36 -36.70 8.99
C THR A 505 10.67 -35.62 8.17
N MET A 506 11.16 -34.40 8.24
CA MET A 506 10.62 -33.26 7.51
C MET A 506 11.00 -33.35 6.02
N PRO A 507 10.02 -33.41 5.12
CA PRO A 507 10.30 -33.34 3.69
C PRO A 507 10.74 -31.91 3.32
N ARG A 508 11.84 -31.80 2.56
CA ARG A 508 12.30 -30.48 2.14
C ARG A 508 11.23 -29.75 1.31
N ASN A 509 11.02 -28.48 1.58
CA ASN A 509 9.99 -27.64 0.98
C ASN A 509 8.56 -28.20 1.13
N GLY A 510 8.30 -28.98 2.19
CA GLY A 510 7.01 -29.58 2.47
C GLY A 510 6.52 -29.31 3.88
N HIS A 511 5.57 -30.11 4.30
CA HIS A 511 5.02 -30.12 5.66
C HIS A 511 4.93 -31.55 6.21
N LEU A 512 4.62 -31.64 7.48
CA LEU A 512 4.23 -32.90 8.11
C LEU A 512 2.78 -32.81 8.58
N SER A 513 2.07 -33.95 8.54
CA SER A 513 0.71 -34.05 9.05
C SER A 513 0.50 -35.30 9.91
N TRP A 514 -0.43 -35.21 10.86
CA TRP A 514 -0.87 -36.31 11.71
C TRP A 514 -2.39 -36.23 11.93
N PRO A 515 -3.14 -37.29 11.62
CA PRO A 515 -4.54 -37.36 12.01
C PRO A 515 -4.65 -37.55 13.54
N ALA A 516 -5.50 -36.75 14.18
CA ALA A 516 -5.75 -36.83 15.60
C ALA A 516 -7.24 -36.62 15.90
N VAL A 517 -7.82 -37.45 16.78
CA VAL A 517 -9.18 -37.23 17.23
C VAL A 517 -9.23 -36.03 18.16
N TYR A 518 -10.03 -35.03 17.80
CA TYR A 518 -10.15 -33.83 18.61
C TYR A 518 -10.81 -34.12 19.96
N ARG A 519 -10.18 -33.69 20.99
CA ARG A 519 -10.69 -33.53 22.35
C ARG A 519 -9.98 -32.33 22.97
N PRO A 520 -10.70 -31.48 23.74
CA PRO A 520 -10.05 -30.39 24.48
C PRO A 520 -8.80 -30.88 25.24
N GLY A 521 -7.73 -30.07 25.20
CA GLY A 521 -6.46 -30.43 25.81
C GLY A 521 -5.27 -29.75 25.18
N SER A 522 -4.25 -30.50 24.76
CA SER A 522 -3.02 -29.92 24.21
C SER A 522 -2.42 -30.68 23.04
N VAL A 523 -1.81 -29.95 22.12
CA VAL A 523 -0.94 -30.45 21.06
C VAL A 523 0.43 -29.89 21.27
N GLU A 524 1.45 -30.74 21.35
CA GLU A 524 2.84 -30.39 21.52
C GLU A 524 3.68 -30.93 20.35
N ALA A 525 4.33 -30.05 19.63
CA ALA A 525 5.29 -30.39 18.59
C ALA A 525 6.70 -30.18 19.13
N ARG A 526 7.60 -31.13 18.88
CA ARG A 526 9.02 -31.08 19.23
C ARG A 526 9.86 -31.19 17.98
N GLY A 527 10.63 -30.15 17.67
CA GLY A 527 11.54 -30.12 16.54
C GLY A 527 12.97 -30.52 16.89
N TYR A 528 13.59 -31.27 15.98
CA TYR A 528 14.94 -31.84 16.20
C TYR A 528 15.85 -31.47 15.01
N ARG A 529 17.11 -31.11 15.33
CA ARG A 529 18.21 -31.00 14.35
C ARG A 529 19.37 -31.90 14.81
N ASN A 530 19.91 -32.69 13.89
CA ASN A 530 20.98 -33.65 14.19
C ASN A 530 20.67 -34.53 15.43
N GLY A 531 19.43 -35.01 15.52
CA GLY A 531 18.94 -35.86 16.62
C GLY A 531 18.71 -35.16 17.95
N ARG A 532 19.08 -33.87 18.08
CA ARG A 532 18.87 -33.07 19.31
C ARG A 532 17.61 -32.23 19.22
N ARG A 533 16.82 -32.18 20.27
CA ARG A 533 15.63 -31.29 20.35
C ARG A 533 16.09 -29.84 20.42
N VAL A 534 15.64 -29.06 19.47
CA VAL A 534 15.98 -27.61 19.33
C VAL A 534 14.83 -26.73 19.81
N MET A 535 13.58 -27.13 19.54
CA MET A 535 12.41 -26.31 19.83
C MET A 535 11.24 -27.18 20.28
N THR A 536 10.38 -26.58 21.08
CA THR A 536 9.07 -27.15 21.44
C THR A 536 8.02 -26.07 21.25
N ARG A 537 6.93 -26.42 20.58
CA ARG A 537 5.75 -25.57 20.43
C ARG A 537 4.54 -26.30 20.96
N LYS A 538 3.74 -25.61 21.78
CA LYS A 538 2.52 -26.15 22.34
C LYS A 538 1.34 -25.26 22.03
N VAL A 539 0.25 -25.83 21.59
CA VAL A 539 -1.08 -25.19 21.49
C VAL A 539 -2.01 -25.93 22.43
N GLU A 540 -2.89 -25.19 23.10
CA GLU A 540 -3.78 -25.74 24.12
C GLU A 540 -5.18 -25.19 23.94
N THR A 541 -6.17 -25.98 24.26
CA THR A 541 -7.54 -25.48 24.44
C THR A 541 -7.54 -24.44 25.56
N THR A 542 -7.98 -23.25 25.27
CA THR A 542 -8.02 -22.12 26.22
C THR A 542 -9.39 -22.03 26.88
N GLY A 543 -9.47 -21.28 27.96
CA GLY A 543 -10.75 -20.80 28.50
C GLY A 543 -11.25 -19.58 27.74
N GLN A 544 -12.28 -18.95 28.29
CA GLN A 544 -12.78 -17.66 27.79
C GLN A 544 -11.74 -16.56 27.95
N ALA A 545 -11.79 -15.57 27.08
CA ALA A 545 -10.95 -14.38 27.19
C ALA A 545 -11.37 -13.54 28.43
N VAL A 546 -10.39 -13.17 29.24
CA VAL A 546 -10.62 -12.39 30.47
C VAL A 546 -9.80 -11.11 30.53
N ARG A 547 -8.81 -10.95 29.64
CA ARG A 547 -7.98 -9.75 29.56
C ARG A 547 -7.52 -9.47 28.14
N ALA A 548 -7.36 -8.17 27.84
CA ALA A 548 -6.68 -7.67 26.68
C ALA A 548 -5.22 -7.32 27.03
N ILE A 549 -4.26 -7.84 26.28
CA ILE A 549 -2.83 -7.58 26.46
C ILE A 549 -2.30 -6.79 25.27
N PRO A 550 -1.88 -5.53 25.46
CA PRO A 550 -1.28 -4.73 24.41
C PRO A 550 0.19 -5.13 24.17
N ASP A 551 0.60 -5.04 22.91
CA ASP A 551 1.97 -5.12 22.44
C ASP A 551 2.22 -3.93 21.50
N TYR A 552 3.20 -3.08 21.85
CA TYR A 552 3.59 -1.92 21.05
C TYR A 552 4.52 -2.37 19.91
N ALA A 553 3.92 -2.90 18.86
CA ALA A 553 4.64 -3.50 17.73
C ALA A 553 5.49 -2.49 16.94
N TYR A 554 5.12 -1.21 16.98
CA TYR A 554 5.85 -0.11 16.33
C TYR A 554 5.67 1.18 17.13
N SER A 555 6.75 1.96 17.26
CA SER A 555 6.71 3.29 17.86
C SER A 555 7.83 4.14 17.25
N LYS A 556 7.47 5.09 16.38
CA LYS A 556 8.41 5.99 15.71
C LYS A 556 7.65 7.20 15.16
N ASP A 557 8.29 8.37 15.17
CA ASP A 557 7.76 9.62 14.62
C ASP A 557 6.33 9.94 15.16
N ASP A 558 6.17 9.76 16.49
CA ASP A 558 4.91 9.94 17.22
C ASP A 558 3.77 8.96 16.85
N ILE A 559 4.00 8.02 15.93
CA ILE A 559 3.06 6.98 15.56
C ILE A 559 3.32 5.72 16.39
N GLN A 560 2.25 5.15 16.94
CA GLN A 560 2.27 3.87 17.64
C GLN A 560 1.27 2.90 17.04
N ILE A 561 1.72 1.68 16.73
CA ILE A 561 0.88 0.55 16.38
C ILE A 561 0.80 -0.37 17.58
N ILE A 562 -0.38 -0.56 18.10
CA ILE A 562 -0.65 -1.34 19.31
C ILE A 562 -1.44 -2.59 18.91
N ASN A 563 -0.76 -3.73 18.88
CA ASN A 563 -1.42 -5.02 18.73
C ASN A 563 -2.03 -5.43 20.07
N VAL A 564 -3.21 -6.03 20.02
CA VAL A 564 -3.90 -6.49 21.21
C VAL A 564 -4.20 -7.98 21.09
N SER A 565 -3.82 -8.75 22.11
CA SER A 565 -4.15 -10.17 22.22
C SER A 565 -5.16 -10.39 23.35
N LEU A 566 -6.24 -11.10 23.06
CA LEU A 566 -7.20 -11.51 24.08
C LEU A 566 -6.75 -12.82 24.73
N VAL A 567 -6.58 -12.82 26.04
CA VAL A 567 -6.03 -13.96 26.78
C VAL A 567 -6.97 -14.50 27.85
N ASP A 568 -6.86 -15.80 28.09
CA ASP A 568 -7.58 -16.48 29.16
C ASP A 568 -6.96 -16.19 30.54
N SER A 569 -7.53 -16.79 31.60
CA SER A 569 -7.04 -16.65 32.97
C SER A 569 -5.60 -17.15 33.20
N LYS A 570 -5.08 -18.00 32.28
CA LYS A 570 -3.70 -18.49 32.30
C LYS A 570 -2.75 -17.67 31.43
N GLY A 571 -3.23 -16.61 30.80
CA GLY A 571 -2.44 -15.72 29.93
C GLY A 571 -2.20 -16.28 28.52
N ARG A 572 -2.96 -17.27 28.08
CA ARG A 572 -2.86 -17.85 26.74
C ARG A 572 -3.82 -17.12 25.80
N THR A 573 -3.36 -16.75 24.61
CA THR A 573 -4.22 -16.15 23.58
C THR A 573 -5.37 -17.08 23.24
N VAL A 574 -6.60 -16.55 23.26
CA VAL A 574 -7.82 -17.29 22.93
C VAL A 574 -8.09 -17.13 21.43
N PRO A 575 -7.80 -18.15 20.61
CA PRO A 575 -7.76 -18.02 19.15
C PRO A 575 -9.14 -17.91 18.49
N THR A 576 -10.19 -17.96 19.27
CA THR A 576 -11.60 -17.83 18.83
C THR A 576 -12.30 -16.63 19.45
N ALA A 577 -11.58 -15.81 20.23
CA ALA A 577 -12.19 -14.66 20.91
C ALA A 577 -12.51 -13.52 19.94
N CYS A 578 -13.76 -13.04 20.02
CA CYS A 578 -14.27 -11.91 19.25
C CYS A 578 -14.85 -10.82 20.17
N ASN A 579 -14.45 -10.79 21.43
CA ASN A 579 -14.93 -9.82 22.39
C ASN A 579 -14.56 -8.38 21.98
N PRO A 580 -15.39 -7.37 22.30
CA PRO A 580 -15.05 -5.96 22.09
C PRO A 580 -13.82 -5.55 22.89
N VAL A 581 -12.94 -4.79 22.27
CA VAL A 581 -11.74 -4.19 22.87
C VAL A 581 -11.86 -2.68 22.78
N THR A 582 -11.68 -2.01 23.91
CA THR A 582 -11.74 -0.55 24.00
C THR A 582 -10.37 0.02 24.28
N ILE A 583 -9.91 0.93 23.41
CA ILE A 583 -8.81 1.83 23.74
C ILE A 583 -9.39 3.12 24.35
N THR A 584 -8.82 3.56 25.46
CA THR A 584 -9.13 4.84 26.08
C THR A 584 -7.86 5.69 26.12
N TYR A 585 -7.95 6.90 25.61
CA TYR A 585 -6.86 7.87 25.52
C TYR A 585 -7.38 9.26 25.93
N GLY A 586 -6.47 10.17 26.20
CA GLY A 586 -6.78 11.48 26.73
C GLY A 586 -6.02 11.71 28.03
N ASN A 587 -6.51 12.62 28.89
CA ASN A 587 -5.78 13.04 30.09
C ASN A 587 -5.76 12.01 31.24
N HIS A 588 -6.07 10.73 30.99
CA HIS A 588 -5.97 9.69 32.01
C HIS A 588 -4.51 9.39 32.36
N GLY A 589 -4.08 9.80 33.51
CA GLY A 589 -2.70 9.61 34.01
C GLY A 589 -1.71 10.71 33.60
N ALA A 590 -2.14 11.72 32.88
CA ALA A 590 -1.35 12.92 32.62
C ALA A 590 -1.32 13.85 33.85
N THR A 591 -0.26 14.64 33.99
CA THR A 591 -0.19 15.72 34.97
C THR A 591 -1.37 16.67 34.74
N PRO A 592 -2.08 17.14 35.79
CA PRO A 592 -3.18 18.06 35.60
C PRO A 592 -2.78 19.26 34.75
N GLY A 593 -3.50 19.47 33.64
CA GLY A 593 -3.23 20.57 32.68
C GLY A 593 -2.37 20.18 31.46
N GLN A 594 -1.90 18.94 31.34
CA GLN A 594 -1.19 18.47 30.17
C GLN A 594 -2.19 17.95 29.12
N ASP A 595 -2.28 18.61 27.98
CA ASP A 595 -2.92 18.03 26.78
C ASP A 595 -1.97 17.02 26.15
N CYS A 596 -2.40 15.76 26.11
CA CYS A 596 -1.60 14.69 25.51
C CYS A 596 -1.59 14.69 23.97
N GLY A 597 -2.50 15.39 23.31
CA GLY A 597 -2.57 15.48 21.85
C GLY A 597 -2.74 14.13 21.14
N ILE A 598 -3.20 13.08 21.86
CA ILE A 598 -3.39 11.76 21.28
C ILE A 598 -4.57 11.79 20.32
N ARG A 599 -4.36 11.23 19.13
CA ARG A 599 -5.41 10.99 18.13
C ARG A 599 -5.41 9.53 17.69
N LEU A 600 -6.58 8.92 17.59
CA LEU A 600 -6.73 7.61 16.94
C LEU A 600 -6.72 7.83 15.43
N LEU A 601 -5.81 7.16 14.74
CA LEU A 601 -5.67 7.19 13.29
C LEU A 601 -6.44 6.05 12.64
N GLY A 602 -6.56 4.90 13.33
CA GLY A 602 -7.29 3.75 12.84
C GLY A 602 -7.33 2.61 13.83
N ALA A 603 -8.24 1.68 13.59
CA ALA A 603 -8.36 0.43 14.32
C ALA A 603 -8.73 -0.70 13.35
N GLY A 604 -8.37 -1.93 13.67
CA GLY A 604 -8.67 -3.08 12.83
C GLY A 604 -8.58 -4.39 13.61
N ASN A 605 -9.14 -5.46 13.05
CA ASN A 605 -9.12 -6.79 13.67
C ASN A 605 -8.70 -7.92 12.73
N GLY A 606 -8.52 -7.63 11.43
CA GLY A 606 -8.12 -8.61 10.43
C GLY A 606 -9.25 -9.50 9.90
N ASP A 607 -10.51 -9.25 10.24
CA ASP A 607 -11.67 -9.97 9.70
C ASP A 607 -12.04 -9.45 8.30
N PRO A 608 -12.04 -10.27 7.24
CA PRO A 608 -12.39 -9.83 5.88
C PRO A 608 -13.86 -9.41 5.75
N ALA A 609 -14.72 -9.87 6.66
CA ALA A 609 -16.14 -9.54 6.71
C ALA A 609 -16.46 -8.36 7.66
N PHE A 610 -15.46 -7.76 8.29
CA PHE A 610 -15.69 -6.61 9.17
C PHE A 610 -16.08 -5.37 8.36
N ARG A 611 -17.23 -4.79 8.71
CA ARG A 611 -17.83 -3.63 8.04
C ARG A 611 -18.21 -2.53 9.04
N GLY A 612 -17.63 -2.61 10.24
CA GLY A 612 -17.78 -1.59 11.25
C GLY A 612 -16.88 -0.37 11.00
N ILE A 613 -16.98 0.59 11.89
CA ILE A 613 -16.17 1.82 11.86
C ILE A 613 -14.74 1.47 12.30
N GLU A 614 -13.75 1.78 11.47
CA GLU A 614 -12.33 1.53 11.73
C GLU A 614 -11.55 2.80 12.13
N ARG A 615 -12.17 3.96 12.09
CA ARG A 615 -11.58 5.25 12.52
C ARG A 615 -12.66 6.22 13.01
N PRO A 616 -12.34 7.17 13.88
CA PRO A 616 -13.26 8.25 14.22
C PRO A 616 -13.68 9.06 12.99
N ALA A 617 -14.85 9.64 13.03
CA ALA A 617 -15.29 10.56 11.98
C ALA A 617 -14.29 11.72 11.82
N PRO A 618 -14.07 12.23 10.59
CA PRO A 618 -13.19 13.37 10.35
C PRO A 618 -13.46 14.53 11.28
N GLY A 619 -12.42 15.14 11.86
CA GLY A 619 -12.52 16.23 12.83
C GLY A 619 -12.98 15.82 14.24
N SER A 620 -13.29 14.53 14.49
CA SER A 620 -13.61 14.03 15.81
C SER A 620 -12.40 13.37 16.48
N ASN A 621 -12.27 13.54 17.79
CA ASN A 621 -11.28 12.83 18.59
C ASN A 621 -11.96 12.32 19.87
N PRO A 622 -12.71 11.19 19.82
CA PRO A 622 -13.39 10.64 20.97
C PRO A 622 -12.39 10.21 22.04
N ALA A 623 -12.78 10.28 23.30
CA ALA A 623 -11.91 9.87 24.41
C ALA A 623 -11.65 8.35 24.47
N SER A 624 -12.47 7.56 23.80
CA SER A 624 -12.34 6.11 23.68
C SER A 624 -12.89 5.62 22.36
N PHE A 625 -12.40 4.45 21.92
CA PHE A 625 -12.87 3.80 20.71
C PHE A 625 -12.91 2.28 20.91
N THR A 626 -13.97 1.64 20.43
CA THR A 626 -14.19 0.21 20.61
C THR A 626 -14.30 -0.49 19.27
N ILE A 627 -13.62 -1.63 19.15
CA ILE A 627 -13.68 -2.52 17.99
C ILE A 627 -13.80 -3.98 18.49
N PRO A 628 -14.57 -4.86 17.84
CA PRO A 628 -14.51 -6.28 18.17
C PRO A 628 -13.14 -6.85 17.80
N ALA A 629 -12.60 -7.72 18.62
CA ALA A 629 -11.47 -8.55 18.22
C ALA A 629 -11.94 -9.59 17.18
N PHE A 630 -10.98 -10.12 16.43
CA PHE A 630 -11.22 -11.25 15.54
C PHE A 630 -10.16 -12.32 15.79
N ASN A 631 -10.62 -13.54 16.09
CA ASN A 631 -9.76 -14.67 16.37
C ASN A 631 -8.61 -14.32 17.33
N GLY A 632 -8.98 -13.66 18.45
CA GLY A 632 -8.10 -13.33 19.54
C GLY A 632 -7.29 -12.05 19.41
N HIS A 633 -7.45 -11.29 18.32
CA HIS A 633 -6.62 -10.10 18.07
C HIS A 633 -7.42 -8.88 17.63
N ALA A 634 -6.89 -7.71 17.98
CA ALA A 634 -7.28 -6.40 17.46
C ALA A 634 -6.03 -5.51 17.34
N GLN A 635 -6.14 -4.39 16.66
CA GLN A 635 -5.04 -3.44 16.49
C GLN A 635 -5.56 -2.01 16.56
N PHE A 636 -4.76 -1.11 17.16
CA PHE A 636 -5.01 0.33 17.16
C PHE A 636 -3.78 1.06 16.64
N ILE A 637 -3.99 2.09 15.85
CA ILE A 637 -2.93 2.99 15.36
C ILE A 637 -3.23 4.38 15.91
N ILE A 638 -2.30 4.95 16.66
CA ILE A 638 -2.45 6.26 17.29
C ILE A 638 -1.29 7.18 16.95
N HIS A 639 -1.59 8.47 16.85
CA HIS A 639 -0.60 9.53 16.95
C HIS A 639 -0.50 9.94 18.43
N ASN A 640 0.70 9.87 19.00
CA ASN A 640 0.94 10.10 20.43
C ASN A 640 2.24 10.92 20.63
N PRO A 641 2.20 12.23 20.35
CA PRO A 641 3.40 13.07 20.27
C PRO A 641 4.13 13.25 21.61
N HIS A 642 3.46 13.00 22.71
CA HIS A 642 4.04 13.15 24.05
C HIS A 642 4.22 11.82 24.79
N SER A 643 4.05 10.69 24.08
CA SER A 643 4.16 9.34 24.66
C SER A 643 3.31 9.16 25.93
N CYS A 644 2.13 9.76 25.95
CA CYS A 644 1.21 9.65 27.05
C CYS A 644 0.63 8.22 27.15
N PRO A 645 0.27 7.74 28.36
CA PRO A 645 -0.28 6.42 28.53
C PRO A 645 -1.67 6.28 27.91
N VAL A 646 -1.94 5.11 27.34
CA VAL A 646 -3.28 4.69 26.89
C VAL A 646 -3.72 3.47 27.70
N SER A 647 -5.03 3.31 27.88
CA SER A 647 -5.62 2.14 28.52
C SER A 647 -6.30 1.27 27.48
N ILE A 648 -6.07 -0.05 27.53
CA ILE A 648 -6.75 -1.02 26.69
C ILE A 648 -7.47 -2.01 27.59
N THR A 649 -8.76 -2.14 27.38
CA THR A 649 -9.62 -2.99 28.20
C THR A 649 -10.46 -3.91 27.34
N LEU A 650 -10.75 -5.10 27.89
CA LEU A 650 -11.77 -5.99 27.38
C LEU A 650 -13.12 -5.46 27.89
N SER A 651 -14.06 -5.21 27.00
CA SER A 651 -15.41 -4.84 27.39
C SER A 651 -16.23 -6.08 27.69
N ASP A 652 -16.96 -6.09 28.77
CA ASP A 652 -17.86 -7.19 29.10
C ASP A 652 -19.00 -7.25 28.06
N THR A 653 -19.28 -8.44 27.56
CA THR A 653 -20.38 -8.71 26.64
C THR A 653 -21.77 -8.71 27.33
N THR A 654 -21.85 -8.23 28.57
CA THR A 654 -23.09 -8.21 29.36
C THR A 654 -23.65 -6.80 29.50
N SER A 655 -24.04 -6.17 28.38
CA SER A 655 -25.08 -5.11 28.38
C SER A 655 -25.56 -4.86 26.96
N THR A 656 -26.35 -5.78 26.42
CA THR A 656 -27.41 -5.40 25.50
C THR A 656 -28.65 -5.24 26.35
N ASP A 657 -28.82 -4.09 26.93
CA ASP A 657 -30.14 -3.63 27.33
C ASP A 657 -30.71 -2.84 26.15
N ASP A 658 -31.82 -3.40 25.61
CA ASP A 658 -32.92 -2.87 24.78
C ASP A 658 -32.61 -1.93 23.63
#